data_45c0b2c0e43316b20a45e6d48b9112b4
#
_entry.id   45c0b2c0e43316b20a45e6d48b9112b4
#
_cell.length_a   1.000
_cell.length_b   1.000
_cell.length_c   1.000
_cell.angle_alpha   90.00
_cell.angle_beta   90.00
_cell.angle_gamma   90.00
#
_symmetry.space_group_name_H-M   'P 1'
#
loop_
_entity.id
_entity.type
_entity.pdbx_description
1 polymer ?
#
loop_
_entity_poly.entity_id
_entity_poly.type
_entity_poly.pdbx_seq_one_letter_code
_entity_poly.pdbx_strand_id
1 'polypeptide(L)'
;MGIQSFKFPVDFLNNLEKPIIYIANKHKEILASVAVYDDLSLTCNLNAYQTASFKIYQYVDGIKQKYFNLFEEEMLIMIPGISWYEIHVETNIEPMGISKSITANSLECRLCDKRLVDFQINCNDLDIEDYAIIPFCNFSDPEHSLLHKVLNVSPTWSVGHVDESLINKQRTFDVDDTDVYSFLTSEVSEAFNCLFTFDTFNQTVNAYDLDNYGLDTNIFVSMDNLAQNMTKTIDENSIFTCYRVNGGDDIQIGEVNPNGTNKIYNFEYYLPQMPQELQIKIKAYNEKYQSEKPHYEDVVDRMRIPLEAIRELYTREPDSATSTDWTTYGLYELQSMEKQCDSKNQAYCASGYNQSTSLSYNLYKENLRKLDEVKAEIKVRQSQIDAEKEKWKAIDNELIAIQQEFNMDNWFTLDEWKMLDNYVIEETYSNDNFGAVDNTDEAELFSMEKQLYDKAWKDLSKKCRPQYQYSATLSNVLTIPEFKDFIPYFELGNFIRMETDYDTVIKLRLISFTVDYSNTQTINVTFSDAIRVKDVYEDSASIQAQANSAAMSFQFNKDQYDKSVREGNFVSEMRKYGLDVATTNIHNSSNQNQIWDDTGMTFRQWNDERQDYDPEQIKIINNQLVFTDSKFDDVRMALGKIALGNNEFAYGICSEKMISKKFKEVHLC
;
A
#
# COMPACT_ATOMS: atom_id res chain seq x y z
N MET A 1 5.85 26.75 -7.97
CA MET A 1 5.74 27.22 -9.36
C MET A 1 4.36 26.90 -9.84
N GLY A 2 3.68 27.85 -10.45
CA GLY A 2 2.24 27.83 -10.62
C GLY A 2 1.69 26.65 -11.38
N ILE A 3 0.83 25.94 -10.71
CA ILE A 3 -0.22 25.13 -11.29
C ILE A 3 -0.85 25.99 -12.40
N GLN A 4 -1.07 25.43 -13.58
CA GLN A 4 -1.76 26.15 -14.65
C GLN A 4 -3.09 26.65 -14.10
N SER A 5 -3.13 27.94 -13.75
CA SER A 5 -4.35 28.57 -13.26
C SER A 5 -5.34 28.59 -14.42
N PHE A 6 -6.54 28.09 -14.17
CA PHE A 6 -7.66 28.24 -15.07
C PHE A 6 -7.92 29.74 -15.27
N LYS A 7 -7.53 30.29 -16.41
CA LYS A 7 -7.72 31.70 -16.70
C LYS A 7 -9.14 31.90 -17.21
N PHE A 8 -9.99 32.39 -16.33
CA PHE A 8 -11.29 32.88 -16.79
C PHE A 8 -11.08 34.06 -17.76
N PRO A 9 -11.70 34.03 -18.94
CA PRO A 9 -11.79 35.19 -19.79
C PRO A 9 -12.74 36.19 -19.12
N VAL A 10 -12.20 37.14 -18.37
CA VAL A 10 -12.95 38.13 -17.60
C VAL A 10 -12.62 39.52 -18.14
N ASP A 11 -13.64 40.22 -18.63
CA ASP A 11 -13.61 41.67 -18.76
C ASP A 11 -14.29 42.29 -17.56
N PHE A 12 -13.52 42.87 -16.66
CA PHE A 12 -14.04 43.51 -15.44
C PHE A 12 -15.00 44.67 -15.69
N LEU A 13 -15.02 45.24 -16.90
CA LEU A 13 -15.94 46.31 -17.28
C LEU A 13 -17.29 45.75 -17.81
N ASN A 14 -17.26 44.59 -18.46
CA ASN A 14 -18.41 44.01 -19.19
C ASN A 14 -18.81 42.59 -18.69
N ASN A 15 -18.35 42.18 -17.51
CA ASN A 15 -18.54 40.83 -16.95
C ASN A 15 -17.70 39.76 -17.69
N LEU A 16 -18.10 38.49 -17.48
CA LEU A 16 -17.51 37.37 -18.22
C LEU A 16 -17.78 37.44 -19.70
N GLU A 17 -16.73 37.46 -20.51
CA GLU A 17 -16.87 37.37 -21.95
C GLU A 17 -17.17 35.92 -22.39
N LYS A 18 -18.08 35.74 -23.31
CA LYS A 18 -18.29 34.43 -23.97
C LYS A 18 -17.05 34.06 -24.78
N PRO A 19 -16.41 32.91 -24.50
CA PRO A 19 -15.22 32.50 -25.25
C PRO A 19 -15.60 32.13 -26.69
N ILE A 20 -14.68 32.32 -27.64
CA ILE A 20 -14.82 31.80 -28.97
C ILE A 20 -14.53 30.31 -28.97
N ILE A 21 -15.46 29.49 -29.45
CA ILE A 21 -15.27 28.05 -29.59
C ILE A 21 -14.74 27.79 -31.01
N TYR A 22 -13.68 26.98 -31.10
CA TYR A 22 -13.15 26.51 -32.38
C TYR A 22 -13.51 25.03 -32.57
N ILE A 23 -14.15 24.70 -33.74
CA ILE A 23 -14.36 23.32 -34.13
C ILE A 23 -13.17 22.84 -34.95
N ALA A 24 -12.69 21.64 -34.68
CA ALA A 24 -11.53 21.02 -35.31
C ALA A 24 -11.76 19.52 -35.60
N ASN A 25 -11.00 19.00 -36.55
CA ASN A 25 -10.96 17.56 -36.80
C ASN A 25 -10.14 16.81 -35.73
N LYS A 26 -10.10 15.47 -35.83
CA LYS A 26 -9.35 14.59 -34.89
C LYS A 26 -7.83 14.86 -34.88
N HIS A 27 -7.29 15.58 -35.86
CA HIS A 27 -5.88 15.98 -35.96
C HIS A 27 -5.62 17.39 -35.39
N LYS A 28 -6.60 17.99 -34.69
CA LYS A 28 -6.54 19.36 -34.15
C LYS A 28 -6.43 20.46 -35.21
N GLU A 29 -6.78 20.17 -36.46
CA GLU A 29 -6.88 21.21 -37.51
C GLU A 29 -8.18 21.96 -37.34
N ILE A 30 -8.10 23.28 -37.14
CA ILE A 30 -9.26 24.16 -36.94
C ILE A 30 -10.03 24.32 -38.26
N LEU A 31 -11.30 23.98 -38.25
CA LEU A 31 -12.20 24.06 -39.42
C LEU A 31 -13.03 25.34 -39.43
N ALA A 32 -13.46 25.80 -38.25
CA ALA A 32 -14.23 27.04 -38.12
C ALA A 32 -14.17 27.60 -36.69
N SER A 33 -14.50 28.89 -36.56
CA SER A 33 -14.79 29.54 -35.30
C SER A 33 -16.29 29.69 -35.08
N VAL A 34 -16.76 29.50 -33.87
CA VAL A 34 -18.16 29.57 -33.47
C VAL A 34 -18.31 30.65 -32.42
N ALA A 35 -18.86 31.78 -32.84
CA ALA A 35 -19.12 32.93 -31.98
C ALA A 35 -20.58 33.01 -31.51
N VAL A 36 -21.49 32.27 -32.16
CA VAL A 36 -22.92 32.28 -31.84
C VAL A 36 -23.35 30.91 -31.34
N TYR A 37 -23.57 30.83 -30.08
CA TYR A 37 -24.06 29.66 -29.36
C TYR A 37 -24.77 30.11 -28.09
N ASP A 38 -25.56 29.25 -27.49
CA ASP A 38 -26.27 29.51 -26.23
C ASP A 38 -25.91 28.46 -25.18
N ASP A 39 -26.23 28.78 -23.93
CA ASP A 39 -26.16 27.88 -22.77
C ASP A 39 -24.77 27.25 -22.54
N LEU A 40 -23.69 28.01 -22.78
CA LEU A 40 -22.36 27.51 -22.47
C LEU A 40 -22.17 27.37 -20.97
N SER A 41 -21.95 26.14 -20.55
CA SER A 41 -21.57 25.78 -19.19
C SER A 41 -20.25 25.00 -19.19
N LEU A 42 -19.30 25.40 -18.35
CA LEU A 42 -18.02 24.75 -18.19
C LEU A 42 -17.92 24.21 -16.77
N THR A 43 -17.71 22.92 -16.62
CA THR A 43 -17.47 22.27 -15.32
C THR A 43 -16.04 21.79 -15.27
N CYS A 44 -15.33 22.21 -14.23
CA CYS A 44 -13.96 21.79 -13.92
C CYS A 44 -13.97 20.94 -12.67
N ASN A 45 -13.38 19.76 -12.75
CA ASN A 45 -13.31 18.78 -11.67
C ASN A 45 -11.86 18.47 -11.32
N LEU A 46 -11.59 18.18 -10.04
CA LEU A 46 -10.25 17.91 -9.57
C LEU A 46 -9.74 16.52 -9.94
N ASN A 47 -10.58 15.51 -9.97
CA ASN A 47 -10.19 14.13 -10.27
C ASN A 47 -11.06 13.48 -11.34
N ALA A 48 -11.61 14.28 -12.22
CA ALA A 48 -12.36 13.84 -13.39
C ALA A 48 -12.09 14.81 -14.55
N TYR A 49 -12.39 14.37 -15.76
CA TYR A 49 -12.23 15.27 -16.90
C TYR A 49 -13.18 16.46 -16.82
N GLN A 50 -12.74 17.56 -17.42
CA GLN A 50 -13.55 18.76 -17.53
C GLN A 50 -14.65 18.52 -18.56
N THR A 51 -15.81 19.13 -18.34
CA THR A 51 -16.92 19.04 -19.26
C THR A 51 -17.36 20.41 -19.72
N ALA A 52 -17.79 20.48 -20.99
CA ALA A 52 -18.40 21.67 -21.54
C ALA A 52 -19.73 21.28 -22.19
N SER A 53 -20.75 22.12 -22.05
CA SER A 53 -22.02 21.93 -22.74
C SER A 53 -22.48 23.25 -23.31
N PHE A 54 -23.07 23.22 -24.53
CA PHE A 54 -23.63 24.38 -25.19
C PHE A 54 -24.59 23.96 -26.29
N LYS A 55 -25.35 24.94 -26.84
CA LYS A 55 -26.32 24.71 -27.86
C LYS A 55 -26.03 25.57 -29.09
N ILE A 56 -26.14 24.99 -30.28
CA ILE A 56 -26.00 25.69 -31.56
C ILE A 56 -27.24 25.50 -32.42
N TYR A 57 -27.51 26.48 -33.29
CA TYR A 57 -28.69 26.51 -34.13
C TYR A 57 -28.29 26.49 -35.61
N GLN A 58 -29.10 25.81 -36.44
CA GLN A 58 -28.90 25.79 -37.90
C GLN A 58 -29.11 27.18 -38.52
N TYR A 59 -30.05 27.93 -37.99
CA TYR A 59 -30.36 29.31 -38.42
C TYR A 59 -30.36 30.24 -37.22
N VAL A 60 -29.70 31.39 -37.33
CA VAL A 60 -29.73 32.48 -36.35
C VAL A 60 -30.10 33.74 -37.12
N ASP A 61 -31.16 34.45 -36.70
CA ASP A 61 -31.72 35.61 -37.37
C ASP A 61 -32.01 35.39 -38.88
N GLY A 62 -32.45 34.18 -39.23
CA GLY A 62 -32.73 33.77 -40.59
C GLY A 62 -31.50 33.45 -41.45
N ILE A 63 -30.30 33.55 -40.88
CA ILE A 63 -29.04 33.25 -41.56
C ILE A 63 -28.60 31.84 -41.22
N LYS A 64 -28.37 31.01 -42.24
CA LYS A 64 -27.85 29.64 -42.05
C LYS A 64 -26.39 29.67 -41.57
N GLN A 65 -26.12 29.00 -40.47
CA GLN A 65 -24.78 28.91 -39.90
C GLN A 65 -23.93 27.87 -40.63
N LYS A 66 -22.81 28.31 -41.21
CA LYS A 66 -21.94 27.45 -42.04
C LYS A 66 -21.27 26.34 -41.21
N TYR A 67 -20.97 26.61 -39.95
CA TYR A 67 -20.32 25.67 -39.02
C TYR A 67 -21.26 24.58 -38.50
N PHE A 68 -22.59 24.75 -38.60
CA PHE A 68 -23.56 23.82 -38.00
C PHE A 68 -23.36 22.36 -38.42
N ASN A 69 -23.04 22.13 -39.71
CA ASN A 69 -22.84 20.79 -40.25
C ASN A 69 -21.45 20.20 -39.89
N LEU A 70 -20.53 21.01 -39.38
CA LEU A 70 -19.20 20.53 -38.94
C LEU A 70 -19.24 19.84 -37.57
N PHE A 71 -20.31 20.08 -36.79
CA PHE A 71 -20.48 19.44 -35.51
C PHE A 71 -21.04 18.03 -35.71
N GLU A 72 -20.15 17.06 -35.72
CA GLU A 72 -20.44 15.65 -35.81
C GLU A 72 -19.79 14.92 -34.60
N GLU A 73 -20.21 13.69 -34.35
CA GLU A 73 -19.74 12.88 -33.28
C GLU A 73 -18.20 12.72 -33.30
N GLU A 74 -17.56 12.73 -32.14
CA GLU A 74 -16.11 12.58 -31.95
C GLU A 74 -15.23 13.67 -32.62
N MET A 75 -15.81 14.77 -33.11
CA MET A 75 -15.04 15.94 -33.51
C MET A 75 -14.47 16.64 -32.30
N LEU A 76 -13.46 17.49 -32.49
CA LEU A 76 -12.83 18.23 -31.42
C LEU A 76 -13.32 19.69 -31.41
N ILE A 77 -13.42 20.22 -30.19
CA ILE A 77 -13.51 21.67 -29.99
C ILE A 77 -12.34 22.15 -29.12
N MET A 78 -11.95 23.38 -29.35
CA MET A 78 -10.96 24.07 -28.54
C MET A 78 -11.58 25.37 -28.02
N ILE A 79 -11.46 25.55 -26.70
CA ILE A 79 -11.78 26.80 -26.02
C ILE A 79 -10.44 27.43 -25.58
N PRO A 80 -10.03 28.56 -26.20
CA PRO A 80 -8.72 29.16 -25.98
C PRO A 80 -8.44 29.45 -24.51
N GLY A 81 -7.27 29.04 -24.04
CA GLY A 81 -6.86 29.23 -22.64
C GLY A 81 -7.54 28.34 -21.63
N ILE A 82 -8.42 27.43 -22.06
CA ILE A 82 -9.15 26.49 -21.19
C ILE A 82 -8.73 25.07 -21.51
N SER A 83 -9.24 24.48 -22.60
CA SER A 83 -8.93 23.09 -22.94
C SER A 83 -9.31 22.74 -24.39
N TRP A 84 -8.81 21.56 -24.83
CA TRP A 84 -9.35 20.80 -25.93
C TRP A 84 -10.36 19.79 -25.41
N TYR A 85 -11.47 19.61 -26.15
CA TYR A 85 -12.54 18.68 -25.79
C TYR A 85 -12.90 17.82 -27.00
N GLU A 86 -13.38 16.62 -26.74
CA GLU A 86 -14.08 15.75 -27.68
C GLU A 86 -15.59 15.92 -27.51
N ILE A 87 -16.35 16.02 -28.60
CA ILE A 87 -17.77 16.32 -28.52
C ILE A 87 -18.66 15.11 -28.80
N HIS A 88 -19.82 15.12 -28.10
CA HIS A 88 -20.98 14.30 -28.38
C HIS A 88 -22.11 15.20 -28.78
N VAL A 89 -22.86 14.81 -29.85
CA VAL A 89 -23.80 15.67 -30.53
C VAL A 89 -25.21 15.07 -30.51
N GLU A 90 -26.12 15.75 -29.84
CA GLU A 90 -27.55 15.43 -29.92
C GLU A 90 -28.26 16.41 -30.83
N THR A 91 -28.90 15.92 -31.92
CA THR A 91 -29.63 16.78 -32.88
C THR A 91 -31.10 16.84 -32.51
N ASN A 92 -31.60 18.04 -32.26
CA ASN A 92 -32.99 18.33 -31.93
C ASN A 92 -33.70 18.94 -33.11
N ILE A 93 -34.79 18.31 -33.58
CA ILE A 93 -35.62 18.77 -34.67
C ILE A 93 -36.94 19.29 -34.11
N GLU A 94 -37.10 20.59 -34.11
CA GLU A 94 -38.26 21.27 -33.53
C GLU A 94 -39.02 22.01 -34.67
N PRO A 95 -40.33 22.35 -34.47
CA PRO A 95 -41.11 23.08 -35.49
C PRO A 95 -40.51 24.45 -35.86
N MET A 96 -39.70 25.04 -34.98
CA MET A 96 -39.07 26.34 -35.20
C MET A 96 -37.66 26.24 -35.82
N GLY A 97 -37.12 25.04 -36.02
CA GLY A 97 -35.80 24.84 -36.61
C GLY A 97 -35.04 23.64 -36.04
N ILE A 98 -33.83 23.47 -36.52
CA ILE A 98 -32.94 22.41 -36.08
C ILE A 98 -31.87 23.02 -35.19
N SER A 99 -31.67 22.41 -34.03
CA SER A 99 -30.58 22.74 -33.10
C SER A 99 -29.73 21.50 -32.78
N LYS A 100 -28.51 21.71 -32.28
CA LYS A 100 -27.66 20.66 -31.74
C LYS A 100 -27.29 21.02 -30.33
N SER A 101 -27.55 20.11 -29.40
CA SER A 101 -27.00 20.14 -28.03
C SER A 101 -25.65 19.43 -28.05
N ILE A 102 -24.63 20.12 -27.63
CA ILE A 102 -23.24 19.60 -27.59
C ILE A 102 -22.85 19.36 -26.17
N THR A 103 -22.43 18.16 -25.88
CA THR A 103 -21.71 17.81 -24.64
C THR A 103 -20.27 17.47 -25.02
N ALA A 104 -19.32 17.98 -24.30
CA ALA A 104 -17.90 17.83 -24.62
C ALA A 104 -17.11 17.46 -23.39
N ASN A 105 -16.25 16.47 -23.52
CA ASN A 105 -15.33 16.01 -22.47
C ASN A 105 -13.90 16.42 -22.83
N SER A 106 -13.11 16.86 -21.86
CA SER A 106 -11.72 17.25 -22.13
C SER A 106 -10.91 16.07 -22.66
N LEU A 107 -9.89 16.37 -23.46
CA LEU A 107 -9.25 15.42 -24.38
C LEU A 107 -8.60 14.20 -23.69
N GLU A 108 -8.30 14.30 -22.41
CA GLU A 108 -7.82 13.16 -21.62
C GLU A 108 -8.83 12.01 -21.55
N CYS A 109 -10.12 12.25 -21.83
CA CYS A 109 -11.11 11.17 -21.93
C CYS A 109 -10.71 10.10 -22.96
N ARG A 110 -9.90 10.43 -23.97
CA ARG A 110 -9.36 9.47 -24.94
C ARG A 110 -8.39 8.45 -24.34
N LEU A 111 -7.86 8.69 -23.15
CA LEU A 111 -7.08 7.69 -22.43
C LEU A 111 -7.96 6.53 -21.93
N CYS A 112 -9.29 6.73 -21.83
CA CYS A 112 -10.23 5.63 -21.56
C CYS A 112 -10.33 4.63 -22.73
N ASP A 113 -9.99 5.04 -23.96
CA ASP A 113 -9.97 4.17 -25.14
C ASP A 113 -8.67 3.37 -25.29
N LYS A 114 -7.71 3.58 -24.40
CA LYS A 114 -6.40 2.93 -24.42
C LYS A 114 -6.34 1.90 -23.31
N ARG A 115 -6.07 0.63 -23.67
CA ARG A 115 -6.08 -0.48 -22.74
C ARG A 115 -4.66 -0.88 -22.33
N LEU A 116 -4.49 -1.10 -21.06
CA LEU A 116 -3.36 -1.81 -20.46
C LEU A 116 -3.81 -3.26 -20.28
N VAL A 117 -3.16 -4.19 -20.97
CA VAL A 117 -3.49 -5.61 -20.94
C VAL A 117 -2.27 -6.37 -20.48
N ASP A 118 -2.43 -7.28 -19.53
CA ASP A 118 -1.34 -8.06 -18.92
C ASP A 118 -0.18 -7.14 -18.47
N PHE A 119 -0.54 -6.00 -17.86
CA PHE A 119 0.43 -4.96 -17.50
C PHE A 119 1.01 -5.23 -16.12
N GLN A 120 2.28 -5.65 -16.09
CA GLN A 120 3.00 -6.02 -14.88
C GLN A 120 4.19 -5.09 -14.64
N ILE A 121 4.31 -4.56 -13.41
CA ILE A 121 5.39 -3.69 -12.95
C ILE A 121 5.86 -4.16 -11.58
N ASN A 122 7.16 -4.40 -11.44
CA ASN A 122 7.82 -4.81 -10.18
C ASN A 122 7.24 -6.09 -9.56
N CYS A 123 6.63 -6.97 -10.36
CA CYS A 123 6.15 -8.27 -9.91
C CYS A 123 7.32 -9.25 -9.73
N ASN A 124 7.21 -10.13 -8.74
CA ASN A 124 8.23 -11.16 -8.46
C ASN A 124 8.19 -12.31 -9.49
N ASP A 125 8.55 -12.05 -10.73
CA ASP A 125 8.79 -13.13 -11.69
C ASP A 125 10.28 -13.46 -11.71
N LEU A 126 10.63 -14.54 -11.02
CA LEU A 126 12.01 -14.93 -10.69
C LEU A 126 12.84 -15.43 -11.89
N ASP A 127 12.30 -15.41 -13.11
CA ASP A 127 12.96 -15.98 -14.30
C ASP A 127 13.67 -14.93 -15.18
N ILE A 128 13.75 -13.66 -14.76
CA ILE A 128 14.40 -12.61 -15.55
C ILE A 128 15.74 -12.23 -14.92
N GLU A 129 16.85 -12.56 -15.59
CA GLU A 129 18.23 -12.29 -15.15
C GLU A 129 18.58 -10.79 -15.00
N ASP A 130 17.74 -9.86 -15.51
CA ASP A 130 17.97 -8.40 -15.46
C ASP A 130 16.73 -7.65 -14.92
N TYR A 131 16.26 -8.01 -13.72
CA TYR A 131 15.11 -7.36 -13.12
C TYR A 131 15.48 -6.00 -12.50
N ALA A 132 15.21 -4.91 -13.22
CA ALA A 132 15.35 -3.57 -12.69
C ALA A 132 14.03 -3.11 -12.07
N ILE A 133 14.03 -2.77 -10.78
CA ILE A 133 12.87 -2.16 -10.12
C ILE A 133 12.62 -0.78 -10.73
N ILE A 134 11.38 -0.59 -11.20
CA ILE A 134 10.95 0.58 -11.94
C ILE A 134 10.37 1.62 -10.96
N PRO A 135 10.95 2.84 -10.89
CA PRO A 135 10.41 3.92 -10.10
C PRO A 135 9.15 4.54 -10.74
N PHE A 136 8.42 5.33 -9.96
CA PHE A 136 7.25 6.08 -10.43
C PHE A 136 7.54 6.89 -11.70
N CYS A 137 8.65 7.63 -11.72
CA CYS A 137 9.08 8.38 -12.90
C CYS A 137 10.61 8.44 -12.98
N ASN A 138 11.15 8.19 -14.18
CA ASN A 138 12.58 8.38 -14.48
C ASN A 138 12.70 9.11 -15.82
N PHE A 139 13.02 10.39 -15.77
CA PHE A 139 13.21 11.20 -16.97
C PHE A 139 14.50 10.88 -17.74
N SER A 140 15.49 10.32 -17.05
CA SER A 140 16.77 9.96 -17.68
C SER A 140 16.69 8.61 -18.39
N ASP A 141 15.80 7.74 -17.94
CA ASP A 141 15.58 6.41 -18.50
C ASP A 141 14.07 6.09 -18.56
N PRO A 142 13.39 6.53 -19.65
CA PRO A 142 11.96 6.33 -19.81
C PRO A 142 11.53 4.85 -19.90
N GLU A 143 12.43 3.96 -20.31
CA GLU A 143 12.14 2.52 -20.41
C GLU A 143 11.99 1.88 -19.02
N HIS A 144 12.65 2.47 -18.01
CA HIS A 144 12.56 2.06 -16.62
C HIS A 144 11.79 3.12 -15.80
N SER A 145 10.55 3.42 -16.18
CA SER A 145 9.67 4.40 -15.55
C SER A 145 8.22 3.98 -15.68
N LEU A 146 7.50 3.90 -14.56
CA LEU A 146 6.09 3.52 -14.54
C LEU A 146 5.24 4.43 -15.46
N LEU A 147 5.30 5.75 -15.25
CA LEU A 147 4.47 6.68 -16.04
C LEU A 147 4.76 6.61 -17.53
N HIS A 148 6.03 6.48 -17.93
CA HIS A 148 6.37 6.35 -19.34
C HIS A 148 5.86 5.04 -19.94
N LYS A 149 5.96 3.92 -19.20
CA LYS A 149 5.42 2.62 -19.65
C LYS A 149 3.90 2.66 -19.82
N VAL A 150 3.19 3.27 -18.87
CA VAL A 150 1.74 3.44 -18.94
C VAL A 150 1.36 4.28 -20.18
N LEU A 151 2.06 5.37 -20.44
CA LEU A 151 1.76 6.25 -21.58
C LEU A 151 2.26 5.72 -22.93
N ASN A 152 3.08 4.67 -22.98
CA ASN A 152 3.51 4.06 -24.24
C ASN A 152 2.36 3.54 -25.10
N VAL A 153 1.24 3.15 -24.50
CA VAL A 153 0.03 2.74 -25.26
C VAL A 153 -0.71 3.92 -25.87
N SER A 154 -0.37 5.15 -25.47
CA SER A 154 -0.93 6.41 -26.00
C SER A 154 0.18 7.40 -26.35
N PRO A 155 0.92 7.20 -27.45
CA PRO A 155 2.12 7.99 -27.78
C PRO A 155 1.85 9.48 -28.05
N THR A 156 0.61 9.91 -28.09
CA THR A 156 0.23 11.31 -28.20
C THR A 156 0.32 12.06 -26.87
N TRP A 157 0.36 11.33 -25.76
CA TRP A 157 0.54 11.87 -24.42
C TRP A 157 1.95 11.61 -23.90
N SER A 158 2.47 12.53 -23.12
CA SER A 158 3.80 12.44 -22.52
C SER A 158 3.76 12.80 -21.05
N VAL A 159 4.81 12.40 -20.31
CA VAL A 159 4.97 12.78 -18.91
C VAL A 159 5.35 14.25 -18.83
N GLY A 160 4.60 15.03 -18.06
CA GLY A 160 4.84 16.44 -17.79
C GLY A 160 5.56 16.66 -16.46
N HIS A 161 4.95 17.46 -15.57
CA HIS A 161 5.48 17.70 -14.22
C HIS A 161 5.22 16.49 -13.30
N VAL A 162 6.22 16.14 -12.51
CA VAL A 162 6.12 15.14 -11.44
C VAL A 162 6.78 15.71 -10.20
N ASP A 163 6.08 15.69 -9.06
CA ASP A 163 6.65 16.17 -7.79
C ASP A 163 7.84 15.30 -7.36
N GLU A 164 8.87 15.95 -6.84
CA GLU A 164 10.13 15.28 -6.43
C GLU A 164 9.90 14.17 -5.40
N SER A 165 8.92 14.32 -4.53
CA SER A 165 8.55 13.32 -3.53
C SER A 165 7.99 12.02 -4.11
N LEU A 166 7.55 12.03 -5.38
CA LEU A 166 6.98 10.87 -6.07
C LEU A 166 8.02 10.14 -6.93
N ILE A 167 8.99 10.84 -7.51
CA ILE A 167 9.87 10.34 -8.58
C ILE A 167 10.47 8.97 -8.25
N ASN A 168 11.04 8.82 -7.06
CA ASN A 168 11.76 7.59 -6.66
C ASN A 168 10.90 6.57 -5.93
N LYS A 169 9.61 6.85 -5.71
CA LYS A 169 8.71 5.88 -5.10
C LYS A 169 8.49 4.69 -6.05
N GLN A 170 8.40 3.52 -5.49
CA GLN A 170 8.25 2.26 -6.23
C GLN A 170 7.02 1.53 -5.72
N ARG A 171 6.26 0.90 -6.62
CA ARG A 171 5.07 0.10 -6.34
C ARG A 171 5.00 -1.04 -7.35
N THR A 172 4.38 -2.11 -6.95
CA THR A 172 4.08 -3.24 -7.83
C THR A 172 2.67 -3.12 -8.36
N PHE A 173 2.47 -3.45 -9.62
CA PHE A 173 1.17 -3.55 -10.23
C PHE A 173 1.11 -4.82 -11.08
N ASP A 174 -0.01 -5.53 -10.95
CA ASP A 174 -0.37 -6.65 -11.80
C ASP A 174 -1.82 -6.45 -12.25
N VAL A 175 -1.99 -6.09 -13.52
CA VAL A 175 -3.28 -5.65 -14.06
C VAL A 175 -3.59 -6.44 -15.31
N ASP A 176 -4.69 -7.20 -15.27
CA ASP A 176 -5.15 -8.02 -16.40
C ASP A 176 -5.65 -7.18 -17.57
N ASP A 177 -6.57 -6.24 -17.32
CA ASP A 177 -7.16 -5.36 -18.33
C ASP A 177 -7.82 -4.12 -17.70
N THR A 178 -7.26 -2.94 -17.96
CA THR A 178 -7.81 -1.65 -17.52
C THR A 178 -7.55 -0.56 -18.57
N ASP A 179 -8.28 0.53 -18.52
CA ASP A 179 -7.95 1.71 -19.35
C ASP A 179 -6.92 2.60 -18.64
N VAL A 180 -6.15 3.35 -19.47
CA VAL A 180 -5.06 4.20 -18.98
C VAL A 180 -5.55 5.28 -18.02
N TYR A 181 -6.71 5.90 -18.32
CA TYR A 181 -7.25 6.98 -17.50
C TYR A 181 -7.65 6.46 -16.11
N SER A 182 -8.44 5.40 -16.06
CA SER A 182 -8.86 4.76 -14.80
C SER A 182 -7.69 4.23 -14.01
N PHE A 183 -6.72 3.61 -14.67
CA PHE A 183 -5.49 3.13 -14.00
C PHE A 183 -4.73 4.27 -13.32
N LEU A 184 -4.49 5.38 -14.02
CA LEU A 184 -3.80 6.54 -13.45
C LEU A 184 -4.59 7.19 -12.31
N THR A 185 -5.89 7.47 -12.55
CA THR A 185 -6.70 8.27 -11.61
C THR A 185 -7.24 7.47 -10.42
N SER A 186 -7.27 6.14 -10.51
CA SER A 186 -7.68 5.27 -9.38
C SER A 186 -6.48 4.55 -8.78
N GLU A 187 -5.96 3.50 -9.44
CA GLU A 187 -4.97 2.59 -8.87
C GLU A 187 -3.64 3.27 -8.57
N VAL A 188 -3.05 3.96 -9.57
CA VAL A 188 -1.78 4.65 -9.37
C VAL A 188 -1.94 5.82 -8.40
N SER A 189 -3.02 6.58 -8.52
CA SER A 189 -3.33 7.69 -7.62
C SER A 189 -3.46 7.22 -6.16
N GLU A 190 -4.05 6.06 -5.92
CA GLU A 190 -4.20 5.49 -4.58
C GLU A 190 -2.88 4.93 -4.04
N ALA A 191 -2.18 4.12 -4.85
CA ALA A 191 -0.93 3.49 -4.45
C ALA A 191 0.15 4.51 -4.07
N PHE A 192 0.23 5.62 -4.80
CA PHE A 192 1.24 6.67 -4.58
C PHE A 192 0.73 7.86 -3.75
N ASN A 193 -0.56 7.91 -3.39
CA ASN A 193 -1.21 9.06 -2.77
C ASN A 193 -0.97 10.34 -3.58
N CYS A 194 -1.26 10.28 -4.89
CA CYS A 194 -1.01 11.37 -5.81
C CYS A 194 -2.26 11.78 -6.59
N LEU A 195 -2.21 12.96 -7.17
CA LEU A 195 -3.24 13.53 -8.02
C LEU A 195 -2.69 13.72 -9.42
N PHE A 196 -3.46 13.33 -10.44
CA PHE A 196 -3.11 13.60 -11.83
C PHE A 196 -3.86 14.81 -12.35
N THR A 197 -3.16 15.64 -13.15
CA THR A 197 -3.76 16.70 -13.96
C THR A 197 -3.31 16.56 -15.41
N PHE A 198 -4.15 17.00 -16.34
CA PHE A 198 -3.94 16.78 -17.76
C PHE A 198 -3.88 18.13 -18.51
N ASP A 199 -2.79 18.39 -19.19
CA ASP A 199 -2.67 19.52 -20.10
C ASP A 199 -3.04 19.07 -21.52
N THR A 200 -4.24 19.43 -21.97
CA THR A 200 -4.76 19.01 -23.27
C THR A 200 -4.13 19.74 -24.47
N PHE A 201 -3.50 20.90 -24.24
CA PHE A 201 -2.79 21.63 -25.29
C PHE A 201 -1.46 20.96 -25.63
N ASN A 202 -0.67 20.65 -24.60
CA ASN A 202 0.62 20.00 -24.76
C ASN A 202 0.50 18.46 -24.72
N GLN A 203 -0.65 17.93 -24.35
CA GLN A 203 -0.92 16.51 -24.09
C GLN A 203 0.10 15.92 -23.12
N THR A 204 0.19 16.54 -21.94
CA THR A 204 1.06 16.06 -20.86
C THR A 204 0.23 15.68 -19.64
N VAL A 205 0.69 14.60 -18.98
CA VAL A 205 0.16 14.11 -17.72
C VAL A 205 1.08 14.59 -16.61
N ASN A 206 0.53 15.32 -15.64
CA ASN A 206 1.27 15.82 -14.49
C ASN A 206 0.83 15.06 -13.24
N ALA A 207 1.77 14.78 -12.33
CA ALA A 207 1.51 14.09 -11.06
C ALA A 207 1.97 14.95 -9.88
N TYR A 208 1.08 15.13 -8.91
CA TYR A 208 1.32 15.93 -7.71
C TYR A 208 1.12 15.08 -6.46
N ASP A 209 1.93 15.29 -5.45
CA ASP A 209 1.76 14.69 -4.13
C ASP A 209 0.53 15.29 -3.45
N LEU A 210 -0.43 14.43 -3.11
CA LEU A 210 -1.72 14.82 -2.59
C LEU A 210 -1.65 15.54 -1.24
N ASP A 211 -0.68 15.17 -0.40
CA ASP A 211 -0.50 15.78 0.91
C ASP A 211 0.00 17.23 0.79
N ASN A 212 0.66 17.58 -0.31
CA ASN A 212 1.24 18.89 -0.56
C ASN A 212 0.46 19.72 -1.60
N TYR A 213 -0.59 19.17 -2.20
CA TYR A 213 -1.36 19.80 -3.26
C TYR A 213 -2.35 20.84 -2.71
N GLY A 214 -2.39 22.00 -3.33
CA GLY A 214 -3.32 23.08 -3.01
C GLY A 214 -2.83 24.02 -1.89
N LEU A 215 -3.30 25.25 -1.93
CA LEU A 215 -2.93 26.31 -1.00
C LEU A 215 -4.03 26.52 0.04
N ASP A 216 -3.64 26.85 1.27
CA ASP A 216 -4.57 27.42 2.26
C ASP A 216 -4.79 28.90 1.96
N THR A 217 -5.92 29.22 1.34
CA THR A 217 -6.17 30.55 0.80
C THR A 217 -6.66 31.54 1.84
N ASN A 218 -7.01 31.12 3.04
CA ASN A 218 -7.70 31.92 4.05
C ASN A 218 -9.05 32.54 3.59
N ILE A 219 -9.59 32.06 2.46
CA ILE A 219 -10.87 32.50 1.96
C ILE A 219 -11.95 31.94 2.87
N PHE A 220 -12.91 32.79 3.25
CA PHE A 220 -14.02 32.44 4.10
C PHE A 220 -15.33 32.59 3.33
N VAL A 221 -16.11 31.53 3.30
CA VAL A 221 -17.42 31.47 2.64
C VAL A 221 -18.50 31.17 3.69
N SER A 222 -19.51 32.01 3.71
CA SER A 222 -20.70 31.84 4.56
C SER A 222 -21.97 32.28 3.83
N MET A 223 -23.13 31.97 4.40
CA MET A 223 -24.40 32.48 3.90
C MET A 223 -24.54 34.00 4.04
N ASP A 224 -23.76 34.61 4.94
CA ASP A 224 -23.75 36.05 5.17
C ASP A 224 -22.90 36.83 4.16
N ASN A 225 -22.03 36.13 3.38
CA ASN A 225 -21.17 36.82 2.44
C ASN A 225 -21.34 36.33 0.98
N LEU A 226 -20.77 35.20 0.59
CA LEU A 226 -20.68 34.77 -0.80
C LEU A 226 -21.69 33.70 -1.19
N ALA A 227 -22.12 32.84 -0.26
CA ALA A 227 -23.03 31.76 -0.56
C ALA A 227 -24.46 32.23 -0.65
N GLN A 228 -25.15 31.87 -1.76
CA GLN A 228 -26.58 32.12 -1.93
C GLN A 228 -27.43 30.94 -1.47
N ASN A 229 -26.88 29.74 -1.62
CA ASN A 229 -27.43 28.50 -1.08
C ASN A 229 -26.28 27.54 -0.78
N MET A 230 -26.56 26.55 0.04
CA MET A 230 -25.61 25.50 0.39
C MET A 230 -26.37 24.21 0.66
N THR A 231 -25.91 23.13 0.06
CA THR A 231 -26.43 21.79 0.30
C THR A 231 -25.31 20.92 0.84
N LYS A 232 -25.54 20.33 2.01
CA LYS A 232 -24.62 19.36 2.63
C LYS A 232 -25.06 17.97 2.26
N THR A 233 -24.18 17.21 1.63
CA THR A 233 -24.32 15.78 1.38
C THR A 233 -23.38 15.02 2.28
N ILE A 234 -23.86 13.96 2.89
CA ILE A 234 -23.09 13.11 3.80
C ILE A 234 -22.95 11.75 3.14
N ASP A 235 -21.74 11.25 3.02
CA ASP A 235 -21.51 9.86 2.67
C ASP A 235 -21.46 9.04 3.97
N GLU A 236 -22.59 8.45 4.34
CA GLU A 236 -22.73 7.63 5.55
C GLU A 236 -22.10 6.23 5.37
N ASN A 237 -21.91 5.77 4.15
CA ASN A 237 -21.35 4.44 3.86
C ASN A 237 -19.83 4.40 4.00
N SER A 238 -19.20 5.54 4.20
CA SER A 238 -17.74 5.66 4.31
C SER A 238 -17.25 5.79 5.76
N ILE A 239 -18.14 5.63 6.77
CA ILE A 239 -17.75 5.76 8.18
C ILE A 239 -17.31 4.38 8.69
N PHE A 240 -16.07 4.28 9.10
CA PHE A 240 -15.53 3.10 9.75
C PHE A 240 -14.92 3.46 11.10
N THR A 241 -15.19 2.66 12.12
CA THR A 241 -14.64 2.87 13.47
C THR A 241 -13.62 1.81 13.85
N CYS A 242 -13.53 0.76 13.06
CA CYS A 242 -12.61 -0.34 13.25
C CYS A 242 -12.04 -0.78 11.90
N TYR A 243 -10.71 -0.85 11.80
CA TYR A 243 -10.05 -1.54 10.71
C TYR A 243 -9.45 -2.84 11.18
N ARG A 244 -9.70 -3.91 10.41
CA ARG A 244 -8.88 -5.11 10.42
C ARG A 244 -7.79 -4.91 9.38
N VAL A 245 -6.54 -4.82 9.81
CA VAL A 245 -5.43 -4.44 8.96
C VAL A 245 -4.67 -5.67 8.49
N ASN A 246 -4.52 -5.82 7.18
CA ASN A 246 -3.76 -6.86 6.54
C ASN A 246 -2.78 -6.25 5.54
N GLY A 247 -1.55 -6.76 5.50
CA GLY A 247 -0.63 -6.55 4.38
C GLY A 247 -0.70 -7.69 3.39
N GLY A 248 0.15 -7.68 2.36
CA GLY A 248 0.39 -8.83 1.49
C GLY A 248 1.15 -9.93 2.21
N ASP A 249 1.04 -11.17 1.73
CA ASP A 249 1.75 -12.34 2.25
C ASP A 249 1.63 -12.53 3.79
N ASP A 250 0.41 -12.37 4.31
CA ASP A 250 0.08 -12.55 5.73
C ASP A 250 0.75 -11.56 6.70
N ILE A 251 1.30 -10.43 6.24
CA ILE A 251 1.79 -9.39 7.14
C ILE A 251 0.64 -8.82 7.96
N GLN A 252 0.83 -8.78 9.27
CA GLN A 252 -0.13 -8.31 10.25
C GLN A 252 0.51 -7.27 11.17
N ILE A 253 -0.30 -6.44 11.81
CA ILE A 253 0.17 -5.36 12.68
C ILE A 253 0.20 -5.73 14.16
N GLY A 254 -0.05 -6.99 14.52
CA GLY A 254 -0.21 -7.41 15.92
C GLY A 254 1.01 -7.11 16.80
N GLU A 255 2.23 -7.20 16.25
CA GLU A 255 3.45 -6.91 16.98
C GLU A 255 3.66 -5.42 17.23
N VAL A 256 3.25 -4.57 16.28
CA VAL A 256 3.47 -3.11 16.34
C VAL A 256 2.24 -2.33 16.80
N ASN A 257 1.10 -2.98 16.96
CA ASN A 257 -0.12 -2.34 17.43
C ASN A 257 -0.17 -2.32 18.96
N PRO A 258 -0.35 -1.17 19.61
CA PRO A 258 -0.39 -1.07 21.07
C PRO A 258 -1.42 -1.96 21.75
N ASN A 259 -2.51 -2.31 21.08
CA ASN A 259 -3.52 -3.21 21.63
C ASN A 259 -3.19 -4.71 21.43
N GLY A 260 -2.08 -5.04 20.77
CA GLY A 260 -1.63 -6.40 20.52
C GLY A 260 -2.50 -7.22 19.56
N THR A 261 -3.36 -6.57 18.79
CA THR A 261 -4.27 -7.23 17.85
C THR A 261 -4.09 -6.69 16.43
N ASN A 262 -4.70 -7.38 15.47
CA ASN A 262 -4.74 -6.94 14.08
C ASN A 262 -5.82 -5.89 13.79
N LYS A 263 -6.42 -5.32 14.83
CA LYS A 263 -7.49 -4.32 14.73
C LYS A 263 -7.07 -3.01 15.34
N ILE A 264 -7.42 -1.91 14.66
CA ILE A 264 -7.30 -0.55 15.16
C ILE A 264 -8.70 0.06 15.29
N TYR A 265 -8.90 0.91 16.29
CA TYR A 265 -10.20 1.49 16.60
C TYR A 265 -10.12 3.00 16.73
N ASN A 266 -11.11 3.71 16.18
CA ASN A 266 -11.29 5.14 16.38
C ASN A 266 -12.78 5.47 16.51
N PHE A 267 -13.21 5.86 17.70
CA PHE A 267 -14.60 6.17 18.03
C PHE A 267 -14.86 7.68 18.18
N GLU A 268 -13.94 8.54 17.77
CA GLU A 268 -13.99 9.98 18.06
C GLU A 268 -15.31 10.61 17.62
N TYR A 269 -15.81 10.26 16.44
CA TYR A 269 -17.06 10.79 15.90
C TYR A 269 -18.29 10.39 16.71
N TYR A 270 -18.37 9.14 17.16
CA TYR A 270 -19.53 8.65 17.92
C TYR A 270 -19.44 8.93 19.42
N LEU A 271 -18.30 9.38 19.91
CA LEU A 271 -18.09 9.59 21.34
C LEU A 271 -19.17 10.46 22.00
N PRO A 272 -19.65 11.59 21.42
CA PRO A 272 -20.73 12.39 22.01
C PRO A 272 -22.11 11.69 22.09
N GLN A 273 -22.30 10.65 21.25
CA GLN A 273 -23.56 9.90 21.15
C GLN A 273 -23.61 8.68 22.07
N MET A 274 -22.48 8.31 22.67
CA MET A 274 -22.35 7.14 23.53
C MET A 274 -22.91 7.40 24.93
N PRO A 275 -23.31 6.35 25.68
CA PRO A 275 -23.62 6.46 27.09
C PRO A 275 -22.46 7.09 27.88
N GLN A 276 -22.79 7.91 28.88
CA GLN A 276 -21.78 8.68 29.64
C GLN A 276 -20.67 7.80 30.26
N GLU A 277 -21.01 6.62 30.75
CA GLU A 277 -20.06 5.68 31.32
C GLU A 277 -19.01 5.24 30.25
N LEU A 278 -19.48 4.94 29.05
CA LEU A 278 -18.62 4.54 27.94
C LEU A 278 -17.77 5.71 27.44
N GLN A 279 -18.32 6.92 27.36
CA GLN A 279 -17.56 8.13 27.02
C GLN A 279 -16.38 8.35 27.98
N ILE A 280 -16.64 8.25 29.31
CA ILE A 280 -15.60 8.44 30.32
C ILE A 280 -14.50 7.40 30.14
N LYS A 281 -14.88 6.15 29.91
CA LYS A 281 -13.93 5.04 29.80
C LYS A 281 -13.08 5.11 28.53
N ILE A 282 -13.68 5.47 27.39
CA ILE A 282 -12.94 5.68 26.12
C ILE A 282 -12.00 6.89 26.24
N LYS A 283 -12.45 7.98 26.86
CA LYS A 283 -11.58 9.14 27.12
C LYS A 283 -10.39 8.76 28.00
N ALA A 284 -10.63 8.02 29.08
CA ALA A 284 -9.56 7.55 29.94
C ALA A 284 -8.58 6.62 29.21
N TYR A 285 -9.10 5.74 28.32
CA TYR A 285 -8.28 4.92 27.44
C TYR A 285 -7.40 5.79 26.54
N ASN A 286 -7.99 6.74 25.84
CA ASN A 286 -7.28 7.62 24.91
C ASN A 286 -6.26 8.51 25.62
N GLU A 287 -6.61 9.08 26.78
CA GLU A 287 -5.69 9.91 27.59
C GLU A 287 -4.48 9.07 28.05
N LYS A 288 -4.74 7.86 28.56
CA LYS A 288 -3.67 6.96 28.96
C LYS A 288 -2.82 6.53 27.79
N TYR A 289 -3.43 6.18 26.66
CA TYR A 289 -2.72 5.84 25.44
C TYR A 289 -1.83 7.01 24.97
N GLN A 290 -2.32 8.24 24.96
CA GLN A 290 -1.50 9.40 24.59
C GLN A 290 -0.35 9.66 25.55
N SER A 291 -0.53 9.40 26.85
CA SER A 291 0.57 9.53 27.84
C SER A 291 1.65 8.48 27.66
N GLU A 292 1.27 7.25 27.30
CA GLU A 292 2.19 6.12 27.13
C GLU A 292 2.74 5.99 25.71
N LYS A 293 2.15 6.68 24.75
CA LYS A 293 2.55 6.62 23.33
C LYS A 293 4.06 6.85 23.11
N PRO A 294 4.72 7.86 23.74
CA PRO A 294 6.16 8.04 23.57
C PRO A 294 6.98 6.87 24.10
N HIS A 295 6.53 6.24 25.17
CA HIS A 295 7.17 5.04 25.72
C HIS A 295 7.00 3.85 24.80
N TYR A 296 5.80 3.63 24.29
CA TYR A 296 5.52 2.59 23.32
C TYR A 296 6.36 2.74 22.04
N GLU A 297 6.42 3.96 21.47
CA GLU A 297 7.23 4.26 20.28
C GLU A 297 8.73 4.00 20.55
N ASP A 298 9.24 4.35 21.75
CA ASP A 298 10.62 4.05 22.14
C ASP A 298 10.88 2.54 22.21
N VAL A 299 9.95 1.76 22.79
CA VAL A 299 10.06 0.30 22.87
C VAL A 299 10.08 -0.32 21.47
N VAL A 300 9.18 0.08 20.61
CA VAL A 300 9.10 -0.36 19.21
C VAL A 300 10.39 -0.03 18.44
N ASP A 301 10.91 1.18 18.60
CA ASP A 301 12.17 1.57 17.93
C ASP A 301 13.39 0.81 18.49
N ARG A 302 13.40 0.51 19.79
CA ARG A 302 14.47 -0.30 20.42
C ARG A 302 14.46 -1.76 19.98
N MET A 303 13.32 -2.32 19.59
CA MET A 303 13.25 -3.71 19.12
C MET A 303 14.08 -3.95 17.85
N ARG A 304 14.17 -2.98 16.97
CA ARG A 304 14.94 -3.08 15.73
C ARG A 304 16.44 -3.28 15.98
N ILE A 305 16.99 -2.65 17.03
CA ILE A 305 18.43 -2.63 17.28
C ILE A 305 19.02 -4.05 17.47
N PRO A 306 18.49 -4.91 18.39
CA PRO A 306 19.01 -6.26 18.52
C PRO A 306 18.72 -7.14 17.29
N LEU A 307 17.63 -6.94 16.57
CA LEU A 307 17.33 -7.67 15.36
C LEU A 307 18.37 -7.39 14.25
N GLU A 308 18.69 -6.11 14.03
CA GLU A 308 19.75 -5.71 13.09
C GLU A 308 21.13 -6.26 13.50
N ALA A 309 21.44 -6.24 14.82
CA ALA A 309 22.68 -6.80 15.33
C ALA A 309 22.76 -8.33 15.15
N ILE A 310 21.65 -9.03 15.37
CA ILE A 310 21.55 -10.48 15.12
C ILE A 310 21.79 -10.78 13.65
N ARG A 311 21.12 -10.04 12.76
CA ARG A 311 21.30 -10.18 11.31
C ARG A 311 22.77 -10.00 10.93
N GLU A 312 23.40 -8.91 11.36
CA GLU A 312 24.81 -8.64 11.10
C GLU A 312 25.73 -9.78 11.56
N LEU A 313 25.46 -10.34 12.76
CA LEU A 313 26.23 -11.46 13.28
C LEU A 313 26.08 -12.75 12.45
N TYR A 314 24.94 -12.94 11.80
CA TYR A 314 24.72 -14.07 10.88
C TYR A 314 25.37 -13.85 9.52
N THR A 315 25.23 -12.65 8.92
CA THR A 315 25.48 -12.38 7.50
C THR A 315 26.76 -11.59 7.22
N ARG A 316 27.49 -11.14 8.26
CA ARG A 316 28.72 -10.35 8.09
C ARG A 316 29.69 -11.03 7.14
N GLU A 317 30.10 -10.30 6.09
CA GLU A 317 31.12 -10.75 5.16
C GLU A 317 32.49 -10.20 5.56
N PRO A 318 33.56 -10.98 5.41
CA PRO A 318 34.92 -10.52 5.64
C PRO A 318 35.38 -9.53 4.59
N ASP A 319 36.24 -8.59 4.92
CA ASP A 319 36.82 -7.60 4.00
C ASP A 319 37.56 -8.23 2.80
N SER A 320 37.93 -9.51 2.92
CA SER A 320 38.57 -10.30 1.88
C SER A 320 38.25 -11.78 2.04
N ALA A 321 37.91 -12.46 0.94
CA ALA A 321 37.66 -13.90 0.92
C ALA A 321 38.89 -14.75 1.38
N THR A 322 40.07 -14.17 1.45
CA THR A 322 41.30 -14.80 1.92
C THR A 322 41.71 -14.39 3.33
N SER A 323 40.88 -13.62 4.03
CA SER A 323 41.14 -13.21 5.40
C SER A 323 41.29 -14.43 6.32
N THR A 324 42.23 -14.35 7.24
CA THR A 324 42.42 -15.31 8.33
C THR A 324 41.97 -14.76 9.67
N ASP A 325 41.39 -13.58 9.69
CA ASP A 325 40.77 -12.99 10.86
C ASP A 325 39.31 -13.43 10.93
N TRP A 326 39.07 -14.54 11.62
CA TRP A 326 37.75 -15.14 11.77
C TRP A 326 36.74 -14.26 12.53
N THR A 327 37.22 -13.24 13.23
CA THR A 327 36.35 -12.31 13.98
C THR A 327 35.54 -11.41 13.04
N THR A 328 35.96 -11.27 11.78
CA THR A 328 35.26 -10.48 10.76
C THR A 328 34.15 -11.24 10.02
N TYR A 329 34.08 -12.57 10.22
CA TYR A 329 33.12 -13.44 9.53
C TYR A 329 31.80 -13.56 10.28
N GLY A 330 30.70 -13.60 9.55
CA GLY A 330 29.39 -13.98 10.07
C GLY A 330 29.27 -15.48 10.35
N LEU A 331 28.23 -15.86 11.06
CA LEU A 331 28.06 -17.28 11.46
C LEU A 331 27.93 -18.20 10.24
N TYR A 332 27.23 -17.77 9.18
CA TYR A 332 27.03 -18.58 7.98
C TYR A 332 28.34 -18.85 7.25
N GLU A 333 29.18 -17.84 7.10
CA GLU A 333 30.49 -17.98 6.49
C GLU A 333 31.42 -18.88 7.32
N LEU A 334 31.41 -18.71 8.65
CA LEU A 334 32.19 -19.59 9.55
C LEU A 334 31.76 -21.06 9.42
N GLN A 335 30.47 -21.34 9.35
CA GLN A 335 29.94 -22.70 9.18
C GLN A 335 30.30 -23.26 7.78
N SER A 336 30.29 -22.43 6.75
CA SER A 336 30.76 -22.80 5.41
C SER A 336 32.25 -23.17 5.43
N MET A 337 33.08 -22.37 6.10
CA MET A 337 34.52 -22.62 6.27
C MET A 337 34.79 -23.88 7.11
N GLU A 338 34.01 -24.15 8.14
CA GLU A 338 34.08 -25.40 8.92
C GLU A 338 33.88 -26.61 7.99
N LYS A 339 32.80 -26.62 7.21
CA LYS A 339 32.49 -27.69 6.24
C LYS A 339 33.62 -27.88 5.21
N GLN A 340 34.19 -26.78 4.70
CA GLN A 340 35.33 -26.84 3.77
C GLN A 340 36.57 -27.44 4.40
N CYS A 341 36.89 -27.05 5.65
CA CYS A 341 38.03 -27.59 6.37
C CYS A 341 37.83 -29.07 6.71
N ASP A 342 36.65 -29.50 7.10
CA ASP A 342 36.33 -30.90 7.34
C ASP A 342 36.42 -31.75 6.07
N SER A 343 35.90 -31.26 4.95
CA SER A 343 36.03 -31.94 3.63
C SER A 343 37.48 -32.07 3.22
N LYS A 344 38.30 -31.04 3.44
CA LYS A 344 39.75 -31.09 3.18
C LYS A 344 40.46 -32.11 4.11
N ASN A 345 40.09 -32.18 5.37
CA ASN A 345 40.64 -33.16 6.31
C ASN A 345 40.34 -34.60 5.87
N GLN A 346 39.11 -34.87 5.43
CA GLN A 346 38.71 -36.16 4.88
C GLN A 346 39.55 -36.52 3.66
N ALA A 347 39.73 -35.57 2.71
CA ALA A 347 40.56 -35.77 1.52
C ALA A 347 42.04 -36.01 1.88
N TYR A 348 42.60 -35.29 2.85
CA TYR A 348 43.95 -35.47 3.34
C TYR A 348 44.12 -36.82 4.03
N CYS A 349 43.15 -37.28 4.83
CA CYS A 349 43.19 -38.62 5.40
C CYS A 349 43.14 -39.71 4.36
N ALA A 350 42.26 -39.58 3.35
CA ALA A 350 42.17 -40.52 2.24
C ALA A 350 43.46 -40.60 1.40
N SER A 351 44.20 -39.48 1.35
CA SER A 351 45.51 -39.38 0.65
C SER A 351 46.70 -39.77 1.54
N GLY A 352 46.46 -40.16 2.81
CA GLY A 352 47.51 -40.55 3.74
C GLY A 352 48.34 -39.39 4.33
N TYR A 353 47.89 -38.13 4.12
CA TYR A 353 48.60 -36.95 4.65
C TYR A 353 48.53 -36.83 6.18
N ASN A 354 47.60 -37.52 6.84
CA ASN A 354 47.50 -37.63 8.30
C ASN A 354 48.61 -38.47 8.97
N GLN A 355 49.42 -39.14 8.18
CA GLN A 355 50.58 -39.90 8.71
C GLN A 355 51.78 -38.98 8.88
N SER A 356 52.46 -39.07 10.02
CA SER A 356 53.63 -38.23 10.38
C SER A 356 54.84 -38.40 9.47
N THR A 357 54.90 -39.48 8.71
CA THR A 357 55.90 -39.77 7.69
C THR A 357 55.58 -39.14 6.33
N SER A 358 54.38 -38.59 6.13
CA SER A 358 54.00 -37.96 4.85
C SER A 358 54.69 -36.62 4.68
N LEU A 359 55.17 -36.35 3.45
CA LEU A 359 55.75 -35.05 3.08
C LEU A 359 54.71 -33.93 3.19
N SER A 360 53.40 -34.25 3.08
CA SER A 360 52.30 -33.32 3.16
C SER A 360 51.63 -33.26 4.54
N TYR A 361 52.24 -33.85 5.60
CA TYR A 361 51.69 -33.87 6.96
C TYR A 361 51.46 -32.45 7.54
N ASN A 362 52.29 -31.48 7.15
CA ASN A 362 52.15 -30.10 7.58
C ASN A 362 50.87 -29.46 7.04
N LEU A 363 50.45 -29.77 5.83
CA LEU A 363 49.19 -29.28 5.25
C LEU A 363 47.97 -29.79 6.04
N TYR A 364 47.99 -31.05 6.40
CA TYR A 364 46.98 -31.66 7.27
C TYR A 364 46.90 -30.96 8.64
N LYS A 365 48.05 -30.76 9.29
CA LYS A 365 48.13 -30.08 10.58
C LYS A 365 47.64 -28.62 10.52
N GLU A 366 48.03 -27.92 9.48
CA GLU A 366 47.60 -26.54 9.27
C GLU A 366 46.09 -26.45 9.10
N ASN A 367 45.48 -27.34 8.30
CA ASN A 367 44.06 -27.40 8.12
C ASN A 367 43.31 -27.78 9.42
N LEU A 368 43.86 -28.68 10.24
CA LEU A 368 43.31 -28.97 11.56
C LEU A 368 43.31 -27.73 12.48
N ARG A 369 44.46 -27.01 12.52
CA ARG A 369 44.54 -25.76 13.27
C ARG A 369 43.50 -24.76 12.86
N LYS A 370 43.37 -24.58 11.52
CA LYS A 370 42.34 -23.69 10.94
C LYS A 370 40.92 -24.12 11.33
N LEU A 371 40.63 -25.41 11.30
CA LEU A 371 39.33 -25.96 11.70
C LEU A 371 39.05 -25.68 13.19
N ASP A 372 40.04 -25.88 14.07
CA ASP A 372 39.88 -25.62 15.50
C ASP A 372 39.63 -24.12 15.78
N GLU A 373 40.32 -23.23 15.06
CA GLU A 373 40.13 -21.78 15.17
C GLU A 373 38.73 -21.37 14.71
N VAL A 374 38.26 -21.87 13.56
CA VAL A 374 36.93 -21.63 13.05
C VAL A 374 35.86 -22.13 13.99
N LYS A 375 36.00 -23.34 14.53
CA LYS A 375 35.09 -23.91 15.54
C LYS A 375 35.05 -23.10 16.83
N ALA A 376 36.18 -22.54 17.25
CA ALA A 376 36.21 -21.65 18.41
C ALA A 376 35.44 -20.36 18.14
N GLU A 377 35.61 -19.75 16.96
CA GLU A 377 34.92 -18.52 16.58
C GLU A 377 33.42 -18.74 16.40
N ILE A 378 32.98 -19.87 15.83
CA ILE A 378 31.56 -20.25 15.74
C ILE A 378 30.92 -20.20 17.14
N LYS A 379 31.56 -20.73 18.18
CA LYS A 379 31.04 -20.69 19.54
C LYS A 379 30.95 -19.26 20.08
N VAL A 380 31.97 -18.44 19.79
CA VAL A 380 31.95 -17.01 20.18
C VAL A 380 30.80 -16.30 19.48
N ARG A 381 30.63 -16.49 18.16
CA ARG A 381 29.58 -15.89 17.37
C ARG A 381 28.19 -16.31 17.84
N GLN A 382 28.01 -17.60 18.11
CA GLN A 382 26.74 -18.09 18.67
C GLN A 382 26.44 -17.46 20.03
N SER A 383 27.42 -17.33 20.90
CA SER A 383 27.22 -16.65 22.19
C SER A 383 26.87 -15.18 22.06
N GLN A 384 27.41 -14.48 21.03
CA GLN A 384 27.04 -13.10 20.73
C GLN A 384 25.59 -13.02 20.27
N ILE A 385 25.17 -13.89 19.36
CA ILE A 385 23.80 -13.99 18.88
C ILE A 385 22.83 -14.27 20.05
N ASP A 386 23.16 -15.21 20.91
CA ASP A 386 22.34 -15.55 22.08
C ASP A 386 22.20 -14.35 23.04
N ALA A 387 23.27 -13.57 23.20
CA ALA A 387 23.24 -12.35 24.01
C ALA A 387 22.33 -11.27 23.42
N GLU A 388 22.32 -11.09 22.09
CA GLU A 388 21.41 -10.16 21.42
C GLU A 388 19.95 -10.65 21.45
N LYS A 389 19.72 -11.97 21.32
CA LYS A 389 18.39 -12.59 21.50
C LYS A 389 17.81 -12.36 22.89
N GLU A 390 18.63 -12.43 23.93
CA GLU A 390 18.15 -12.12 25.29
C GLU A 390 17.81 -10.63 25.46
N LYS A 391 18.55 -9.72 24.80
CA LYS A 391 18.18 -8.29 24.76
C LYS A 391 16.86 -8.07 24.07
N TRP A 392 16.69 -8.66 22.86
CA TRP A 392 15.44 -8.60 22.13
C TRP A 392 14.28 -9.10 22.96
N LYS A 393 14.42 -10.27 23.57
CA LYS A 393 13.39 -10.87 24.42
C LYS A 393 13.01 -10.00 25.62
N ALA A 394 13.98 -9.26 26.19
CA ALA A 394 13.69 -8.34 27.28
C ALA A 394 12.81 -7.18 26.83
N ILE A 395 13.08 -6.64 25.62
CA ILE A 395 12.29 -5.56 25.01
C ILE A 395 10.91 -6.09 24.58
N ASP A 396 10.85 -7.29 24.02
CA ASP A 396 9.60 -7.95 23.63
C ASP A 396 8.66 -8.16 24.84
N ASN A 397 9.19 -8.58 25.97
CA ASN A 397 8.41 -8.69 27.21
C ASN A 397 7.87 -7.31 27.68
N GLU A 398 8.63 -6.23 27.48
CA GLU A 398 8.18 -4.86 27.77
C GLU A 398 7.04 -4.47 26.83
N LEU A 399 7.17 -4.77 25.54
CA LEU A 399 6.12 -4.55 24.53
C LEU A 399 4.84 -5.33 24.85
N ILE A 400 4.96 -6.62 25.14
CA ILE A 400 3.83 -7.48 25.54
C ILE A 400 3.12 -6.92 26.78
N ALA A 401 3.85 -6.39 27.75
CA ALA A 401 3.24 -5.79 28.94
C ALA A 401 2.41 -4.55 28.59
N ILE A 402 2.90 -3.69 27.69
CA ILE A 402 2.15 -2.54 27.18
C ILE A 402 0.91 -3.01 26.40
N GLN A 403 1.07 -4.00 25.53
CA GLN A 403 -0.03 -4.56 24.75
C GLN A 403 -1.13 -5.16 25.64
N GLN A 404 -0.76 -5.87 26.69
CA GLN A 404 -1.74 -6.41 27.66
C GLN A 404 -2.52 -5.30 28.36
N GLU A 405 -1.87 -4.18 28.65
CA GLU A 405 -2.51 -3.02 29.28
C GLU A 405 -3.49 -2.32 28.33
N PHE A 406 -3.15 -2.20 27.04
CA PHE A 406 -3.96 -1.52 26.04
C PHE A 406 -4.87 -2.46 25.24
N ASN A 407 -4.84 -3.76 25.52
CA ASN A 407 -5.77 -4.69 24.90
C ASN A 407 -7.21 -4.32 25.29
N MET A 408 -8.05 -4.12 24.29
CA MET A 408 -9.43 -3.68 24.46
C MET A 408 -10.25 -4.67 25.28
N ASP A 409 -10.01 -5.97 25.15
CA ASP A 409 -10.68 -7.03 25.91
C ASP A 409 -10.32 -7.01 27.40
N ASN A 410 -9.13 -6.51 27.74
CA ASN A 410 -8.70 -6.32 29.13
C ASN A 410 -9.17 -4.99 29.70
N TRP A 411 -9.33 -3.96 28.86
CA TRP A 411 -9.74 -2.61 29.28
C TRP A 411 -11.24 -2.51 29.52
N PHE A 412 -12.05 -3.13 28.65
CA PHE A 412 -13.50 -3.10 28.74
C PHE A 412 -14.06 -4.40 29.32
N THR A 413 -15.05 -4.31 30.18
CA THR A 413 -15.83 -5.45 30.64
C THR A 413 -16.75 -5.97 29.54
N LEU A 414 -17.22 -7.20 29.66
CA LEU A 414 -18.11 -7.81 28.67
C LEU A 414 -19.39 -6.98 28.42
N ASP A 415 -19.94 -6.33 29.45
CA ASP A 415 -21.15 -5.53 29.30
C ASP A 415 -20.85 -4.18 28.63
N GLU A 416 -19.69 -3.58 28.90
CA GLU A 416 -19.21 -2.39 28.19
C GLU A 416 -18.90 -2.71 26.72
N TRP A 417 -18.34 -3.88 26.44
CA TRP A 417 -18.13 -4.35 25.07
C TRP A 417 -19.44 -4.48 24.29
N LYS A 418 -20.49 -5.06 24.90
CA LYS A 418 -21.81 -5.14 24.25
C LYS A 418 -22.40 -3.76 23.94
N MET A 419 -22.11 -2.77 24.77
CA MET A 419 -22.55 -1.39 24.49
C MET A 419 -21.69 -0.76 23.37
N LEU A 420 -20.38 -1.03 23.36
CA LEU A 420 -19.44 -0.51 22.37
C LEU A 420 -19.68 -1.12 20.98
N ASP A 421 -20.09 -2.39 20.91
CA ASP A 421 -20.37 -3.12 19.67
C ASP A 421 -21.39 -2.42 18.76
N ASN A 422 -22.33 -1.66 19.33
CA ASN A 422 -23.28 -0.85 18.55
C ASN A 422 -22.61 0.29 17.76
N TYR A 423 -21.36 0.63 18.08
CA TYR A 423 -20.58 1.70 17.45
C TYR A 423 -19.39 1.15 16.65
N VAL A 424 -19.21 -0.17 16.63
CA VAL A 424 -18.16 -0.82 15.84
C VAL A 424 -18.67 -1.03 14.42
N ILE A 425 -18.10 -0.27 13.49
CA ILE A 425 -18.29 -0.46 12.04
C ILE A 425 -16.94 -0.92 11.50
N GLU A 426 -16.84 -2.23 11.27
CA GLU A 426 -15.59 -2.89 10.88
C GLU A 426 -15.46 -2.93 9.37
N GLU A 427 -14.26 -2.61 8.87
CA GLU A 427 -13.84 -2.77 7.48
C GLU A 427 -12.47 -3.44 7.43
N THR A 428 -12.20 -4.18 6.37
CA THR A 428 -10.88 -4.74 6.12
C THR A 428 -10.03 -3.71 5.37
N TYR A 429 -8.96 -3.24 6.02
CA TYR A 429 -7.94 -2.44 5.38
C TYR A 429 -6.85 -3.38 4.85
N SER A 430 -6.84 -3.64 3.55
CA SER A 430 -5.77 -4.38 2.89
C SER A 430 -4.83 -3.42 2.19
N ASN A 431 -3.53 -3.63 2.36
CA ASN A 431 -2.52 -2.87 1.65
C ASN A 431 -1.35 -3.78 1.24
N ASP A 432 -1.49 -4.35 0.06
CA ASP A 432 -0.52 -5.28 -0.51
C ASP A 432 0.82 -4.62 -0.89
N ASN A 433 0.94 -3.29 -0.70
CA ASN A 433 2.23 -2.59 -0.76
C ASN A 433 3.20 -3.02 0.36
N PHE A 434 2.70 -3.70 1.38
CA PHE A 434 3.49 -4.24 2.48
C PHE A 434 3.37 -5.76 2.43
N GLY A 435 4.24 -6.40 1.65
CA GLY A 435 4.33 -7.85 1.51
C GLY A 435 5.75 -8.34 1.82
N ALA A 436 5.86 -9.48 2.44
CA ALA A 436 7.13 -10.16 2.66
C ALA A 436 7.50 -10.96 1.40
N VAL A 437 8.71 -10.77 0.89
CA VAL A 437 9.28 -11.68 -0.10
C VAL A 437 9.98 -12.83 0.61
N ASP A 438 10.16 -13.95 -0.09
CA ASP A 438 10.72 -15.23 0.40
C ASP A 438 12.05 -15.15 1.19
N ASN A 439 12.54 -14.00 1.61
CA ASN A 439 13.78 -13.82 2.36
C ASN A 439 13.80 -12.53 3.17
N THR A 440 12.63 -11.92 3.44
CA THR A 440 12.53 -10.74 4.29
C THR A 440 12.98 -11.11 5.71
N ASP A 441 13.94 -10.38 6.27
CA ASP A 441 14.37 -10.61 7.64
C ASP A 441 13.39 -10.02 8.68
N GLU A 442 13.52 -10.46 9.94
CA GLU A 442 12.63 -10.03 11.02
C GLU A 442 12.65 -8.50 11.25
N ALA A 443 13.78 -7.83 11.04
CA ALA A 443 13.90 -6.39 11.23
C ALA A 443 13.18 -5.62 10.09
N GLU A 444 13.25 -6.14 8.87
CA GLU A 444 12.55 -5.58 7.72
C GLU A 444 11.04 -5.82 7.83
N LEU A 445 10.63 -7.02 8.25
CA LEU A 445 9.23 -7.36 8.50
C LEU A 445 8.62 -6.41 9.54
N PHE A 446 9.28 -6.25 10.67
CA PHE A 446 8.85 -5.34 11.73
C PHE A 446 8.74 -3.88 11.27
N SER A 447 9.67 -3.43 10.42
CA SER A 447 9.62 -2.09 9.80
C SER A 447 8.41 -1.92 8.86
N MET A 448 8.07 -2.97 8.11
CA MET A 448 6.90 -2.98 7.22
C MET A 448 5.59 -2.96 8.01
N GLU A 449 5.50 -3.77 9.07
CA GLU A 449 4.35 -3.80 9.97
C GLU A 449 4.09 -2.41 10.61
N LYS A 450 5.15 -1.73 11.05
CA LYS A 450 5.05 -0.37 11.60
C LYS A 450 4.53 0.62 10.56
N GLN A 451 5.06 0.60 9.34
CA GLN A 451 4.61 1.47 8.26
C GLN A 451 3.16 1.17 7.86
N LEU A 452 2.77 -0.10 7.82
CA LEU A 452 1.39 -0.53 7.55
C LEU A 452 0.44 -0.01 8.64
N TYR A 453 0.82 -0.15 9.91
CA TYR A 453 0.06 0.36 11.05
C TYR A 453 -0.14 1.88 10.97
N ASP A 454 0.93 2.64 10.76
CA ASP A 454 0.88 4.10 10.67
C ASP A 454 -0.02 4.57 9.52
N LYS A 455 0.04 3.88 8.39
CA LYS A 455 -0.76 4.20 7.20
C LYS A 455 -2.23 3.87 7.42
N ALA A 456 -2.53 2.71 7.99
CA ALA A 456 -3.88 2.29 8.34
C ALA A 456 -4.51 3.23 9.40
N TRP A 457 -3.73 3.64 10.40
CA TRP A 457 -4.19 4.60 11.41
C TRP A 457 -4.49 5.98 10.81
N LYS A 458 -3.63 6.48 9.92
CA LYS A 458 -3.83 7.75 9.19
C LYS A 458 -5.11 7.70 8.35
N ASP A 459 -5.38 6.58 7.69
CA ASP A 459 -6.59 6.39 6.89
C ASP A 459 -7.85 6.28 7.76
N LEU A 460 -7.82 5.45 8.81
CA LEU A 460 -8.94 5.33 9.76
C LEU A 460 -9.27 6.68 10.41
N SER A 461 -8.28 7.49 10.76
CA SER A 461 -8.49 8.83 11.33
C SER A 461 -9.24 9.78 10.39
N LYS A 462 -9.15 9.56 9.09
CA LYS A 462 -9.94 10.31 8.10
C LYS A 462 -11.34 9.71 7.93
N LYS A 463 -11.46 8.37 7.92
CA LYS A 463 -12.71 7.64 7.66
C LYS A 463 -13.55 7.33 8.90
N CYS A 464 -13.06 7.62 10.10
CA CYS A 464 -13.85 7.44 11.34
C CYS A 464 -14.99 8.47 11.51
N ARG A 465 -15.08 9.43 10.62
CA ARG A 465 -16.11 10.48 10.60
C ARG A 465 -16.74 10.56 9.21
N PRO A 466 -18.00 11.04 9.10
CA PRO A 466 -18.63 11.25 7.81
C PRO A 466 -17.77 12.16 6.94
N GLN A 467 -17.64 11.80 5.68
CA GLN A 467 -17.08 12.70 4.69
C GLN A 467 -18.17 13.65 4.24
N TYR A 468 -17.88 14.93 4.27
CA TYR A 468 -18.83 15.97 3.91
C TYR A 468 -18.51 16.52 2.54
N GLN A 469 -19.54 16.56 1.70
CA GLN A 469 -19.54 17.31 0.46
C GLN A 469 -20.51 18.44 0.56
N TYR A 470 -20.06 19.64 0.24
CA TYR A 470 -20.88 20.84 0.23
C TYR A 470 -20.96 21.36 -1.18
N SER A 471 -22.15 21.35 -1.76
CA SER A 471 -22.44 22.04 -3.01
C SER A 471 -23.08 23.39 -2.72
N ALA A 472 -22.53 24.45 -3.28
CA ALA A 472 -22.99 25.81 -3.03
C ALA A 472 -23.06 26.61 -4.33
N THR A 473 -24.00 27.50 -4.40
CA THR A 473 -24.04 28.56 -5.41
C THR A 473 -23.47 29.81 -4.79
N LEU A 474 -22.33 30.28 -5.30
CA LEU A 474 -21.67 31.50 -4.83
C LEU A 474 -21.99 32.67 -5.75
N SER A 475 -22.06 33.87 -5.16
CA SER A 475 -22.00 35.11 -5.93
C SER A 475 -20.68 35.19 -6.68
N ASN A 476 -20.71 35.48 -7.99
CA ASN A 476 -19.53 35.48 -8.81
C ASN A 476 -18.70 36.77 -8.60
N VAL A 477 -17.87 36.75 -7.56
CA VAL A 477 -16.96 37.87 -7.27
C VAL A 477 -15.84 38.02 -8.28
N LEU A 478 -15.58 36.99 -9.11
CA LEU A 478 -14.55 37.04 -10.15
C LEU A 478 -14.84 38.05 -11.26
N THR A 479 -16.08 38.53 -11.35
CA THR A 479 -16.51 39.58 -12.29
C THR A 479 -16.39 40.99 -11.71
N ILE A 480 -15.98 41.15 -10.45
CA ILE A 480 -15.89 42.41 -9.74
C ILE A 480 -14.44 42.87 -9.70
N PRO A 481 -14.10 44.09 -10.22
CA PRO A 481 -12.72 44.56 -10.33
C PRO A 481 -11.95 44.59 -8.98
N GLU A 482 -12.65 44.83 -7.88
CA GLU A 482 -12.09 44.90 -6.54
C GLU A 482 -11.59 43.52 -6.06
N PHE A 483 -12.13 42.44 -6.62
CA PHE A 483 -11.77 41.07 -6.28
C PHE A 483 -10.83 40.40 -7.31
N LYS A 484 -10.25 41.15 -8.25
CA LYS A 484 -9.34 40.63 -9.27
C LYS A 484 -8.16 39.82 -8.67
N ASP A 485 -7.68 40.26 -7.49
CA ASP A 485 -6.57 39.62 -6.79
C ASP A 485 -6.98 38.28 -6.16
N PHE A 486 -8.27 37.96 -6.16
CA PHE A 486 -8.85 36.71 -5.66
C PHE A 486 -8.84 35.59 -6.72
N ILE A 487 -8.83 35.94 -8.00
CA ILE A 487 -8.87 35.00 -9.11
C ILE A 487 -7.77 33.93 -9.02
N PRO A 488 -6.49 34.28 -8.69
CA PRO A 488 -5.43 33.28 -8.56
C PRO A 488 -5.59 32.28 -7.44
N TYR A 489 -6.47 32.56 -6.48
CA TYR A 489 -6.74 31.67 -5.34
C TYR A 489 -7.96 30.77 -5.58
N PHE A 490 -8.76 31.08 -6.62
CA PHE A 490 -9.91 30.26 -7.00
C PHE A 490 -9.46 29.15 -7.95
N GLU A 491 -8.70 28.21 -7.42
CA GLU A 491 -8.17 27.05 -8.14
C GLU A 491 -8.63 25.76 -7.48
N LEU A 492 -8.85 24.74 -8.31
CA LEU A 492 -9.16 23.39 -7.83
C LEU A 492 -8.05 22.87 -6.94
N GLY A 493 -8.43 22.24 -5.83
CA GLY A 493 -7.49 21.71 -4.86
C GLY A 493 -7.14 22.66 -3.73
N ASN A 494 -7.40 23.97 -3.87
CA ASN A 494 -7.14 24.94 -2.81
C ASN A 494 -8.13 24.78 -1.65
N PHE A 495 -7.65 25.07 -0.45
CA PHE A 495 -8.45 25.04 0.76
C PHE A 495 -9.16 26.35 1.03
N ILE A 496 -10.43 26.23 1.36
CA ILE A 496 -11.34 27.34 1.70
C ILE A 496 -11.95 27.05 3.05
N ARG A 497 -12.19 28.08 3.86
CA ARG A 497 -12.92 27.97 5.13
C ARG A 497 -14.38 28.23 4.86
N MET A 498 -15.22 27.33 5.29
CA MET A 498 -16.66 27.41 5.11
C MET A 498 -17.36 27.36 6.45
N GLU A 499 -18.28 28.30 6.68
CA GLU A 499 -19.21 28.25 7.79
C GLU A 499 -20.40 27.37 7.41
N THR A 500 -20.60 26.28 8.15
CA THR A 500 -21.59 25.26 7.80
C THR A 500 -22.84 25.26 8.66
N ASP A 501 -22.70 25.51 9.96
CA ASP A 501 -23.81 25.54 10.93
C ASP A 501 -23.57 26.68 11.90
N TYR A 502 -24.09 27.83 11.64
CA TYR A 502 -24.12 29.10 12.41
C TYR A 502 -22.92 29.49 13.28
N ASP A 503 -22.03 28.54 13.65
CA ASP A 503 -20.85 28.79 14.48
C ASP A 503 -19.69 27.81 14.14
N THR A 504 -19.88 26.88 13.17
CA THR A 504 -18.87 25.88 12.83
C THR A 504 -18.17 26.25 11.53
N VAL A 505 -16.89 26.55 11.62
CA VAL A 505 -16.04 26.81 10.46
C VAL A 505 -15.20 25.58 10.18
N ILE A 506 -15.34 25.01 8.99
CA ILE A 506 -14.55 23.87 8.53
C ILE A 506 -13.66 24.27 7.37
N LYS A 507 -12.51 23.63 7.27
CA LYS A 507 -11.56 23.81 6.16
C LYS A 507 -11.82 22.71 5.13
N LEU A 508 -12.27 23.11 3.96
CA LEU A 508 -12.62 22.21 2.86
C LEU A 508 -11.80 22.52 1.63
N ARG A 509 -11.64 21.53 0.76
CA ARG A 509 -10.96 21.66 -0.52
C ARG A 509 -11.98 21.91 -1.63
N LEU A 510 -11.68 22.85 -2.54
CA LEU A 510 -12.47 23.08 -3.76
C LEU A 510 -12.19 21.93 -4.72
N ILE A 511 -13.20 21.10 -4.98
CA ILE A 511 -13.07 19.89 -5.80
C ILE A 511 -13.73 20.04 -7.18
N SER A 512 -14.73 20.91 -7.30
CA SER A 512 -15.41 21.18 -8.56
C SER A 512 -15.95 22.60 -8.57
N PHE A 513 -16.01 23.19 -9.75
CA PHE A 513 -16.81 24.39 -10.00
C PHE A 513 -17.39 24.39 -11.40
N THR A 514 -18.54 25.04 -11.57
CA THR A 514 -19.22 25.22 -12.84
C THR A 514 -19.45 26.70 -13.11
N VAL A 515 -19.00 27.14 -14.27
CA VAL A 515 -19.24 28.50 -14.77
C VAL A 515 -20.31 28.43 -15.87
N ASP A 516 -21.44 29.10 -15.66
CA ASP A 516 -22.49 29.25 -16.63
C ASP A 516 -22.37 30.62 -17.29
N TYR A 517 -22.05 30.65 -18.57
CA TYR A 517 -21.90 31.90 -19.34
C TYR A 517 -23.25 32.52 -19.73
N SER A 518 -24.37 31.84 -19.48
CA SER A 518 -25.72 32.40 -19.60
C SER A 518 -26.15 33.11 -18.33
N ASN A 519 -25.57 32.71 -17.17
CA ASN A 519 -25.80 33.36 -15.88
C ASN A 519 -24.47 33.65 -15.19
N THR A 520 -23.81 34.73 -15.54
CA THR A 520 -22.51 35.13 -15.06
C THR A 520 -22.48 35.67 -13.62
N GLN A 521 -23.65 35.85 -13.00
CA GLN A 521 -23.75 36.39 -11.63
C GLN A 521 -23.43 35.36 -10.55
N THR A 522 -23.48 34.09 -10.87
CA THR A 522 -23.26 32.99 -9.94
C THR A 522 -22.26 31.97 -10.46
N ILE A 523 -21.60 31.30 -9.54
CA ILE A 523 -20.74 30.13 -9.78
C ILE A 523 -21.23 29.01 -8.89
N ASN A 524 -21.46 27.82 -9.45
CA ASN A 524 -21.70 26.63 -8.66
C ASN A 524 -20.39 26.00 -8.29
N VAL A 525 -20.22 25.65 -7.02
CA VAL A 525 -18.98 25.09 -6.48
C VAL A 525 -19.29 23.87 -5.64
N THR A 526 -18.33 22.96 -5.58
CA THR A 526 -18.39 21.81 -4.67
C THR A 526 -17.12 21.75 -3.86
N PHE A 527 -17.27 21.64 -2.56
CA PHE A 527 -16.20 21.52 -1.58
C PHE A 527 -16.30 20.17 -0.89
N SER A 528 -15.16 19.58 -0.58
CA SER A 528 -15.12 18.34 0.20
C SER A 528 -13.88 18.30 1.09
N ASP A 529 -13.95 17.54 2.16
CA ASP A 529 -12.80 17.14 2.96
C ASP A 529 -12.10 15.92 2.31
N ALA A 530 -12.78 15.19 1.40
CA ALA A 530 -12.21 14.14 0.57
C ALA A 530 -11.96 14.62 -0.86
N ILE A 531 -10.87 14.17 -1.47
CA ILE A 531 -10.54 14.54 -2.87
C ILE A 531 -11.31 13.68 -3.86
N ARG A 532 -11.69 12.47 -3.49
CA ARG A 532 -12.47 11.57 -4.31
C ARG A 532 -13.93 11.70 -3.95
N VAL A 533 -14.68 12.37 -4.79
CA VAL A 533 -16.14 12.31 -4.77
C VAL A 533 -16.51 11.07 -5.58
N LYS A 534 -17.11 10.08 -4.93
CA LYS A 534 -17.77 8.99 -5.68
C LYS A 534 -18.98 9.59 -6.38
N ASP A 535 -18.89 9.75 -7.68
CA ASP A 535 -20.08 9.95 -8.49
C ASP A 535 -20.94 8.68 -8.43
N VAL A 536 -22.24 8.86 -8.21
CA VAL A 536 -23.24 7.77 -8.07
C VAL A 536 -23.29 6.84 -9.30
N TYR A 537 -22.66 7.22 -10.40
CA TYR A 537 -22.52 6.41 -11.63
C TYR A 537 -21.30 5.47 -11.63
N GLU A 538 -20.33 5.65 -10.74
CA GLU A 538 -19.12 4.80 -10.68
C GLU A 538 -19.25 3.58 -9.75
N ASP A 539 -20.33 3.47 -8.98
CA ASP A 539 -20.51 2.37 -8.00
C ASP A 539 -20.54 0.96 -8.64
N SER A 540 -20.89 0.82 -9.90
CA SER A 540 -20.84 -0.48 -10.58
C SER A 540 -19.47 -0.81 -11.18
N ALA A 541 -18.71 0.19 -11.59
CA ALA A 541 -17.34 0.03 -12.09
C ALA A 541 -16.32 -0.04 -10.96
N SER A 542 -16.54 0.69 -9.86
CA SER A 542 -15.65 0.69 -8.70
C SER A 542 -15.72 -0.60 -7.88
N ILE A 543 -16.89 -1.25 -7.81
CA ILE A 543 -17.03 -2.58 -7.17
C ILE A 543 -16.26 -3.64 -7.96
N GLN A 544 -16.23 -3.53 -9.29
CA GLN A 544 -15.49 -4.44 -10.15
C GLN A 544 -13.99 -4.12 -10.16
N ALA A 545 -13.62 -2.84 -10.06
CA ALA A 545 -12.25 -2.40 -9.88
C ALA A 545 -11.72 -2.72 -8.46
N GLN A 546 -12.53 -2.61 -7.41
CA GLN A 546 -12.15 -3.05 -6.06
C GLN A 546 -12.01 -4.57 -5.94
N ALA A 547 -12.80 -5.34 -6.68
CA ALA A 547 -12.63 -6.79 -6.76
C ALA A 547 -11.35 -7.19 -7.52
N ASN A 548 -10.90 -6.35 -8.48
CA ASN A 548 -9.68 -6.58 -9.26
C ASN A 548 -8.44 -5.88 -8.65
N SER A 549 -8.61 -4.78 -7.88
CA SER A 549 -7.53 -4.06 -7.20
C SER A 549 -7.07 -4.71 -5.89
N ALA A 550 -7.72 -5.80 -5.46
CA ALA A 550 -7.18 -6.69 -4.43
C ALA A 550 -5.89 -7.39 -4.88
N ALA A 551 -5.50 -7.24 -6.15
CA ALA A 551 -4.24 -7.75 -6.68
C ALA A 551 -3.16 -6.66 -6.63
N MET A 552 -2.40 -6.68 -5.59
CA MET A 552 -0.96 -6.40 -5.49
C MET A 552 -0.44 -5.02 -5.94
N SER A 553 -0.47 -4.04 -5.05
CA SER A 553 0.49 -2.94 -5.14
C SER A 553 1.45 -2.98 -3.94
N PHE A 554 2.69 -3.39 -4.16
CA PHE A 554 3.75 -3.47 -3.13
C PHE A 554 4.59 -2.19 -3.10
N GLN A 555 5.02 -1.82 -1.89
CA GLN A 555 6.03 -0.77 -1.75
C GLN A 555 7.40 -1.43 -1.64
N PHE A 556 8.21 -1.37 -2.71
CA PHE A 556 9.59 -1.80 -2.66
C PHE A 556 10.52 -0.66 -2.23
N ASN A 557 11.40 -0.96 -1.30
CA ASN A 557 12.61 -0.17 -1.09
C ASN A 557 13.72 -0.83 -1.93
N LYS A 558 14.40 -0.06 -2.78
CA LYS A 558 15.48 -0.57 -3.64
C LYS A 558 16.59 -1.23 -2.82
N ASP A 559 16.87 -0.66 -1.64
CA ASP A 559 17.86 -1.23 -0.72
C ASP A 559 17.44 -2.58 -0.12
N GLN A 560 16.14 -2.82 0.05
CA GLN A 560 15.61 -4.10 0.55
C GLN A 560 15.73 -5.19 -0.52
N TYR A 561 15.42 -4.83 -1.78
CA TYR A 561 15.56 -5.79 -2.89
C TYR A 561 17.02 -6.18 -3.13
N ASP A 562 17.94 -5.20 -3.19
CA ASP A 562 19.38 -5.47 -3.35
C ASP A 562 19.95 -6.30 -2.19
N LYS A 563 19.40 -6.15 -0.98
CA LYS A 563 19.73 -7.00 0.18
C LYS A 563 19.11 -8.38 0.08
N SER A 564 17.82 -8.49 -0.25
CA SER A 564 17.12 -9.78 -0.34
C SER A 564 17.72 -10.69 -1.42
N VAL A 565 18.19 -10.12 -2.54
CA VAL A 565 18.90 -10.86 -3.58
C VAL A 565 20.28 -11.33 -3.10
N ARG A 566 20.97 -10.53 -2.25
CA ARG A 566 22.27 -10.92 -1.68
C ARG A 566 22.16 -11.86 -0.49
N GLU A 567 21.13 -11.71 0.30
CA GLU A 567 20.90 -12.47 1.54
C GLU A 567 20.03 -13.72 1.31
N GLY A 568 19.83 -14.09 0.04
CA GLY A 568 19.01 -15.22 -0.37
C GLY A 568 19.06 -16.40 0.58
N ASN A 569 17.95 -16.60 1.32
CA ASN A 569 17.63 -17.86 1.95
C ASN A 569 17.75 -17.99 3.48
N PHE A 570 17.30 -17.01 4.28
CA PHE A 570 17.16 -17.25 5.72
C PHE A 570 16.25 -18.47 6.00
N VAL A 571 15.07 -18.55 5.36
CA VAL A 571 14.16 -19.71 5.50
C VAL A 571 14.75 -20.98 4.89
N SER A 572 15.44 -20.87 3.75
CA SER A 572 16.13 -21.99 3.12
C SER A 572 17.30 -22.47 4.00
N GLU A 573 17.98 -21.56 4.68
CA GLU A 573 19.09 -21.89 5.58
C GLU A 573 18.60 -22.36 6.94
N MET A 574 17.52 -21.79 7.52
CA MET A 574 16.89 -22.37 8.71
C MET A 574 16.42 -23.79 8.45
N ARG A 575 15.84 -24.07 7.29
CA ARG A 575 15.47 -25.42 6.89
C ARG A 575 16.71 -26.31 6.77
N LYS A 576 17.77 -25.81 6.10
CA LYS A 576 19.03 -26.53 5.94
C LYS A 576 19.69 -26.78 7.31
N TYR A 577 19.68 -25.74 8.16
CA TYR A 577 20.15 -25.85 9.55
C TYR A 577 19.33 -26.87 10.35
N GLY A 578 18.01 -26.84 10.27
CA GLY A 578 17.13 -27.81 10.91
C GLY A 578 17.37 -29.24 10.43
N LEU A 579 17.60 -29.43 9.13
CA LEU A 579 17.97 -30.74 8.56
C LEU A 579 19.39 -31.16 8.94
N ASP A 580 20.34 -30.23 8.98
CA ASP A 580 21.72 -30.50 9.39
C ASP A 580 21.81 -30.85 10.89
N VAL A 581 21.01 -30.16 11.76
CA VAL A 581 20.87 -30.50 13.18
C VAL A 581 20.26 -31.89 13.35
N ALA A 582 19.20 -32.21 12.60
CA ALA A 582 18.60 -33.53 12.62
C ALA A 582 19.59 -34.61 12.19
N THR A 583 20.39 -34.34 11.15
CA THR A 583 21.46 -35.25 10.68
C THR A 583 22.53 -35.42 11.73
N THR A 584 22.94 -34.33 12.40
CA THR A 584 23.92 -34.34 13.48
C THR A 584 23.40 -35.14 14.68
N ASN A 585 22.14 -34.93 15.04
CA ASN A 585 21.49 -35.69 16.14
C ASN A 585 21.40 -37.19 15.82
N ILE A 586 21.15 -37.55 14.57
CA ILE A 586 21.15 -38.98 14.13
C ILE A 586 22.52 -39.56 14.25
N HIS A 587 23.57 -38.85 13.83
CA HIS A 587 24.98 -39.35 13.91
C HIS A 587 25.52 -39.41 15.36
N ASN A 588 25.08 -38.50 16.22
CA ASN A 588 25.54 -38.41 17.60
C ASN A 588 24.62 -39.14 18.59
N SER A 589 23.54 -39.75 18.12
CA SER A 589 22.59 -40.40 18.97
C SER A 589 23.22 -41.64 19.68
N SER A 590 23.23 -41.59 20.99
CA SER A 590 23.62 -42.69 21.86
C SER A 590 22.48 -43.00 22.83
N ASN A 591 22.49 -44.16 23.47
CA ASN A 591 21.47 -44.57 24.45
C ASN A 591 20.02 -44.58 23.93
N GLN A 592 19.84 -44.85 22.64
CA GLN A 592 18.52 -45.00 22.04
C GLN A 592 17.86 -46.31 22.54
N ASN A 593 16.56 -46.16 22.90
CA ASN A 593 15.75 -47.27 23.34
C ASN A 593 14.48 -47.36 22.51
N GLN A 594 14.14 -48.58 22.10
CA GLN A 594 12.92 -48.89 21.35
C GLN A 594 12.05 -49.80 22.15
N ILE A 595 10.77 -49.48 22.28
CA ILE A 595 9.75 -50.36 22.89
C ILE A 595 8.76 -50.73 21.82
N TRP A 596 8.48 -51.99 21.71
CA TRP A 596 7.38 -52.52 20.87
C TRP A 596 6.41 -53.27 21.81
N ASP A 597 5.22 -52.73 21.94
CA ASP A 597 4.16 -53.27 22.77
C ASP A 597 2.79 -53.14 22.08
N ASP A 598 1.71 -53.52 22.80
CA ASP A 598 0.33 -53.47 22.27
C ASP A 598 -0.14 -52.04 21.92
N THR A 599 0.57 -50.99 22.35
CA THR A 599 0.25 -49.58 22.07
C THR A 599 1.01 -48.99 20.89
N GLY A 600 1.94 -49.76 20.28
CA GLY A 600 2.75 -49.38 19.15
C GLY A 600 4.25 -49.42 19.38
N MET A 601 4.98 -48.75 18.51
CA MET A 601 6.44 -48.66 18.60
C MET A 601 6.83 -47.28 19.11
N THR A 602 7.54 -47.21 20.22
CA THR A 602 8.02 -45.95 20.83
C THR A 602 9.55 -45.89 20.75
N PHE A 603 10.05 -44.77 20.26
CA PHE A 603 11.47 -44.39 20.22
C PHE A 603 11.73 -43.31 21.25
N ARG A 604 12.71 -43.52 22.09
CA ARG A 604 13.08 -42.63 23.19
C ARG A 604 14.55 -42.70 23.47
N GLN A 605 15.13 -41.67 24.08
CA GLN A 605 16.53 -41.61 24.49
C GLN A 605 16.62 -41.59 26.00
N TRP A 606 17.54 -42.38 26.53
CA TRP A 606 17.84 -42.32 27.99
C TRP A 606 18.81 -41.17 28.27
N ASN A 607 18.47 -40.38 29.27
CA ASN A 607 19.27 -39.23 29.72
C ASN A 607 19.93 -39.58 31.03
N ASP A 608 21.26 -39.75 31.02
CA ASP A 608 22.04 -40.14 32.21
C ASP A 608 22.06 -39.05 33.27
N GLU A 609 21.96 -37.78 32.92
CA GLU A 609 21.92 -36.66 33.87
C GLU A 609 20.60 -36.61 34.63
N ARG A 610 19.50 -36.87 33.94
CA ARG A 610 18.15 -36.88 34.54
C ARG A 610 17.77 -38.21 35.15
N GLN A 611 18.53 -39.28 34.90
CA GLN A 611 18.21 -40.65 35.26
C GLN A 611 16.80 -41.07 34.83
N ASP A 612 16.37 -40.56 33.64
CA ASP A 612 15.06 -40.79 33.07
C ASP A 612 15.14 -40.65 31.53
N TYR A 613 14.07 -41.00 30.82
CA TYR A 613 13.99 -40.77 29.40
C TYR A 613 13.70 -39.30 29.08
N ASP A 614 14.32 -38.80 28.02
CA ASP A 614 14.02 -37.46 27.51
C ASP A 614 12.54 -37.29 27.15
N PRO A 615 11.98 -36.09 27.34
CA PRO A 615 10.57 -35.83 27.02
C PRO A 615 10.29 -35.87 25.52
N GLU A 616 11.29 -35.61 24.69
CA GLU A 616 11.23 -35.70 23.24
C GLU A 616 11.19 -37.16 22.80
N GLN A 617 10.04 -37.61 22.29
CA GLN A 617 9.83 -39.00 21.90
C GLN A 617 9.03 -39.10 20.61
N ILE A 618 9.18 -40.22 19.92
CA ILE A 618 8.43 -40.56 18.72
C ILE A 618 7.66 -41.83 18.96
N LYS A 619 6.41 -41.89 18.53
CA LYS A 619 5.59 -43.09 18.58
C LYS A 619 4.93 -43.40 17.25
N ILE A 620 5.03 -44.64 16.84
CA ILE A 620 4.32 -45.20 15.70
C ILE A 620 3.15 -46.01 16.22
N ILE A 621 1.96 -45.61 15.88
CA ILE A 621 0.71 -46.35 16.14
C ILE A 621 0.06 -46.73 14.82
N ASN A 622 -1.01 -47.50 14.86
CA ASN A 622 -1.57 -48.15 13.66
C ASN A 622 -1.71 -47.27 12.42
N ASN A 623 -2.08 -46.00 12.55
CA ASN A 623 -2.30 -45.11 11.39
C ASN A 623 -1.58 -43.76 11.50
N GLN A 624 -0.69 -43.62 12.47
CA GLN A 624 -0.02 -42.35 12.74
C GLN A 624 1.43 -42.51 13.21
N LEU A 625 2.28 -41.55 12.83
CA LEU A 625 3.56 -41.29 13.40
C LEU A 625 3.45 -40.00 14.20
N VAL A 626 3.75 -40.04 15.47
CA VAL A 626 3.48 -38.96 16.44
C VAL A 626 4.79 -38.51 17.10
N PHE A 627 4.99 -37.22 17.22
CA PHE A 627 6.12 -36.58 17.89
C PHE A 627 5.63 -35.80 19.10
N THR A 628 6.38 -35.85 20.19
CA THR A 628 6.10 -35.15 21.43
C THR A 628 7.37 -34.58 22.05
N ASP A 629 7.22 -33.58 22.89
CA ASP A 629 8.25 -33.02 23.78
C ASP A 629 7.87 -33.15 25.26
N SER A 630 6.83 -33.93 25.58
CA SER A 630 6.23 -34.07 26.90
C SER A 630 5.91 -35.51 27.29
N LYS A 631 6.61 -36.48 26.71
CA LYS A 631 6.37 -37.93 26.96
C LYS A 631 4.94 -38.35 26.58
N PHE A 632 4.35 -37.73 25.57
CA PHE A 632 2.99 -37.91 25.05
C PHE A 632 1.86 -37.33 25.92
N ASP A 633 2.16 -36.47 26.87
CA ASP A 633 1.15 -35.65 27.55
C ASP A 633 0.56 -34.64 26.56
N ASP A 634 1.39 -34.15 25.61
CA ASP A 634 1.01 -33.30 24.51
C ASP A 634 1.69 -33.73 23.21
N VAL A 635 1.02 -33.57 22.08
CA VAL A 635 1.49 -33.97 20.74
C VAL A 635 1.82 -32.73 19.93
N ARG A 636 3.08 -32.60 19.50
CA ARG A 636 3.56 -31.46 18.71
C ARG A 636 3.41 -31.65 17.21
N MET A 637 3.46 -32.89 16.76
CA MET A 637 3.29 -33.22 15.34
C MET A 637 2.71 -34.63 15.19
N ALA A 638 1.80 -34.79 14.26
CA ALA A 638 1.26 -36.10 13.86
C ALA A 638 1.23 -36.21 12.32
N LEU A 639 1.68 -37.32 11.81
CA LEU A 639 1.64 -37.66 10.39
C LEU A 639 0.83 -38.92 10.20
N GLY A 640 -0.18 -38.91 9.35
CA GLY A 640 -1.03 -40.06 9.08
C GLY A 640 -2.51 -39.70 9.08
N LYS A 641 -3.36 -40.59 9.67
CA LYS A 641 -4.80 -40.37 9.73
C LYS A 641 -5.18 -39.42 10.86
N ILE A 642 -5.71 -38.25 10.51
CA ILE A 642 -6.07 -37.16 11.42
C ILE A 642 -7.59 -37.04 11.47
N ALA A 643 -8.16 -36.89 12.65
CA ALA A 643 -9.58 -36.62 12.84
C ALA A 643 -9.87 -35.13 12.68
N LEU A 644 -10.82 -34.78 11.82
CA LEU A 644 -11.25 -33.42 11.53
C LEU A 644 -12.47 -32.96 12.36
N GLY A 645 -12.99 -33.84 13.24
CA GLY A 645 -14.24 -33.65 13.94
C GLY A 645 -15.43 -34.32 13.18
N ASN A 646 -16.62 -34.36 13.80
CA ASN A 646 -17.86 -34.92 13.20
C ASN A 646 -17.72 -36.29 12.54
N ASN A 647 -16.83 -37.17 13.02
CA ASN A 647 -16.47 -38.45 12.43
C ASN A 647 -15.81 -38.39 11.03
N GLU A 648 -15.29 -37.26 10.64
CA GLU A 648 -14.49 -37.11 9.43
C GLU A 648 -13.01 -37.33 9.71
N PHE A 649 -12.26 -37.89 8.73
CA PHE A 649 -10.84 -38.17 8.82
C PHE A 649 -10.15 -37.79 7.51
N ALA A 650 -8.93 -37.25 7.64
CA ALA A 650 -8.03 -37.04 6.51
C ALA A 650 -6.68 -37.69 6.76
N TYR A 651 -5.92 -37.96 5.69
CA TYR A 651 -4.54 -38.37 5.80
C TYR A 651 -3.65 -37.14 5.48
N GLY A 652 -2.81 -36.75 6.41
CA GLY A 652 -2.01 -35.55 6.27
C GLY A 652 -0.99 -35.37 7.39
N ILE A 653 -0.53 -34.15 7.53
CA ILE A 653 0.40 -33.70 8.58
C ILE A 653 -0.33 -32.66 9.42
N CYS A 654 -0.33 -32.83 10.72
CA CYS A 654 -0.78 -31.85 11.69
C CYS A 654 0.40 -31.48 12.57
N SER A 655 0.77 -30.20 12.66
CA SER A 655 1.88 -29.73 13.50
C SER A 655 1.60 -28.29 13.93
N GLU A 656 2.20 -27.86 15.04
CA GLU A 656 2.13 -26.47 15.49
C GLU A 656 2.81 -25.48 14.52
N LYS A 657 3.92 -25.92 13.92
CA LYS A 657 4.66 -25.13 12.93
C LYS A 657 5.12 -26.04 11.79
N MET A 658 5.02 -25.57 10.56
CA MET A 658 5.48 -26.29 9.39
C MET A 658 6.39 -25.39 8.55
N ILE A 659 7.61 -25.85 8.25
CA ILE A 659 8.60 -25.15 7.43
C ILE A 659 8.80 -25.95 6.16
N SER A 660 8.41 -25.39 5.00
CA SER A 660 8.53 -26.05 3.69
C SER A 660 8.84 -25.06 2.55
N LYS A 661 9.50 -25.54 1.51
CA LYS A 661 9.94 -24.74 0.36
C LYS A 661 8.82 -24.43 -0.66
N LYS A 662 7.78 -25.26 -0.76
CA LYS A 662 6.61 -25.02 -1.64
C LYS A 662 5.41 -25.84 -1.11
N PHE A 663 4.32 -25.16 -0.82
CA PHE A 663 2.98 -25.78 -0.73
C PHE A 663 2.18 -25.33 -1.94
N LYS A 664 1.69 -26.27 -2.74
CA LYS A 664 0.79 -25.94 -3.85
C LYS A 664 -0.67 -25.83 -3.43
N GLU A 665 -1.06 -26.48 -2.36
CA GLU A 665 -2.39 -26.37 -1.73
C GLU A 665 -2.27 -26.81 -0.27
N VAL A 666 -2.72 -25.99 0.67
CA VAL A 666 -2.93 -26.34 2.07
C VAL A 666 -4.41 -26.14 2.36
N HIS A 667 -5.15 -27.23 2.51
CA HIS A 667 -6.43 -27.16 3.20
C HIS A 667 -6.13 -27.13 4.70
N LEU A 668 -6.18 -25.94 5.28
CA LEU A 668 -6.18 -25.78 6.73
C LEU A 668 -7.54 -26.24 7.28
N CYS A 669 -7.50 -27.25 8.13
CA CYS A 669 -8.64 -27.68 8.93
C CYS A 669 -8.74 -26.86 10.20
#